data_545be5e0ce2234a92df867a70309a58a
#
_entry.id   545be5e0ce2234a92df867a70309a58a
#
_cell.length_a   1.000
_cell.length_b   1.000
_cell.length_c   1.000
_cell.angle_alpha   90.00
_cell.angle_beta   90.00
_cell.angle_gamma   90.00
#
_symmetry.space_group_name_H-M   'P 1'
#
loop_
_entity.id
_entity.type
_entity.pdbx_description
1 polymer ?
#
loop_
_entity_poly.entity_id
_entity_poly.type
_entity_poly.pdbx_seq_one_letter_code
_entity_poly.pdbx_strand_id
1 'polypeptide(L)'
;MKTFCALLILLSVAYSSFGQITGKVANRQQEPVPFANVVLYHTQDSSIVSGTATDEKGMFSIPEVSAGRFYLKVSSIGYTSLQSASFEITALNQHLEIFQLILSEENTALNEVVIAAKKEMLQHTSLGKVINVQSSLITKGSNALQVLERLPGVITDRRNNQLSLNGQSGVTVMLNGRRLQLSMEELMGLLENTVADNIEKIELITSPTAGYDADGGAGIINIVLKKSEGEGTTVNVSATAGYGYREKALGSLSLSQGFDKATLFASYSFLHEVGRSGYMGGGTSNRGFLPSPSRAIFSGISRKFVRAHTITLAAEYRLTSKTTLGGDIMYARNNTHNLADNAVTWEFTNGDYLGFSALSDGFQKRNNLVSSLYVKNKLSEQSQLNFDLSYIRYTSDSPALISSNYFDRQGNPMIPQNPIFTAGNRGESLSNILAGVLAIDYSLELNNKVSAGFGVKGSLAENRNDSKIERKLEESWEIDPRSQSAVYSQEKIAAIYAQWKYVLHPKSTIQAGLRYEYWQREVNLYDKPFTMAKLFPTVTYTFTPSDKATLSINYNRRISRPAYTDLISNLFYNDPTFVFSGNPLLKPTLTDVLKADYTTRGLTLGLSLQHEVHPILRYQITTNQTKDIGISSPQNLDYQKSINLFVSYPLSVTKWWKIWASSTTSLRNYKVSYSLKPAEKTFVFQNLNLSQNIVLPKNFEVELSGWYNFPFFEGTNHIKGFGVLNAGIAKKLPRNRGTFQLSLPDVLRSFGVHTHISGMTPIVFNISTVAHWRDESAFYQVVKLTYSRSFGKSTAHTLKRSDNEEKDRIK
;
A
#
# COMPACT_ATOMS: atom_id res chain seq x y z
N MET A 1 45.67 45.59 74.81
CA MET A 1 45.41 44.66 73.63
C MET A 1 45.24 43.23 74.05
N LYS A 2 44.97 42.88 75.28
CA LYS A 2 44.71 41.46 75.70
C LYS A 2 43.25 41.17 76.16
N THR A 3 42.41 42.17 76.21
CA THR A 3 41.02 42.06 76.67
C THR A 3 40.02 42.06 75.49
N PHE A 4 40.47 42.28 74.26
CA PHE A 4 39.58 42.32 73.04
C PHE A 4 39.48 40.98 72.31
N CYS A 5 40.48 40.07 72.54
CA CYS A 5 40.42 38.71 71.87
C CYS A 5 39.58 37.72 72.70
N ALA A 6 39.25 37.95 73.94
CA ALA A 6 38.41 37.04 74.75
C ALA A 6 36.89 37.18 74.47
N LEU A 7 36.46 38.35 73.89
CA LEU A 7 35.06 38.58 73.62
C LEU A 7 34.65 38.09 72.19
N LEU A 8 35.61 37.78 71.31
CA LEU A 8 35.36 37.27 69.97
C LEU A 8 35.30 35.72 69.87
N ILE A 9 35.73 35.02 70.92
CA ILE A 9 35.69 33.57 71.06
C ILE A 9 34.39 33.10 71.72
N LEU A 10 33.64 33.95 72.37
CA LEU A 10 32.36 33.62 73.06
C LEU A 10 31.10 33.80 72.14
N LEU A 11 31.27 34.28 70.83
CA LEU A 11 30.18 34.53 69.93
C LEU A 11 30.11 33.57 68.73
N SER A 12 30.90 32.47 68.78
CA SER A 12 30.93 31.56 67.60
C SER A 12 30.51 30.12 67.87
N VAL A 13 29.72 29.84 68.91
CA VAL A 13 29.06 28.51 69.07
C VAL A 13 27.56 28.70 69.09
N ALA A 14 27.01 29.05 67.87
CA ALA A 14 25.63 28.75 67.60
C ALA A 14 25.57 27.26 67.30
N TYR A 15 25.30 26.44 68.31
CA TYR A 15 24.92 25.04 68.10
C TYR A 15 23.66 24.99 67.29
N SER A 16 23.80 24.69 65.97
CA SER A 16 22.67 24.25 65.16
C SER A 16 22.23 22.91 65.74
N SER A 17 21.19 22.92 66.50
CA SER A 17 20.55 21.73 67.08
C SER A 17 19.72 21.08 66.00
N PHE A 18 20.26 20.01 65.36
CA PHE A 18 19.52 19.23 64.37
C PHE A 18 18.78 18.08 65.01
N GLY A 19 17.52 17.89 64.63
CA GLY A 19 16.71 16.77 65.08
C GLY A 19 16.83 15.56 64.17
N GLN A 20 16.50 14.39 64.67
CA GLN A 20 16.41 13.15 63.93
C GLN A 20 14.98 12.60 64.05
N ILE A 21 14.41 12.16 62.88
CA ILE A 21 13.13 11.50 62.86
C ILE A 21 13.34 10.02 62.44
N THR A 22 12.86 9.10 63.31
CA THR A 22 12.89 7.68 63.04
C THR A 22 11.47 7.09 63.10
N GLY A 23 11.24 5.98 62.41
CA GLY A 23 9.93 5.33 62.46
C GLY A 23 9.91 4.05 61.65
N LYS A 24 8.73 3.39 61.67
CA LYS A 24 8.49 2.15 60.92
C LYS A 24 7.27 2.30 60.03
N VAL A 25 7.40 1.75 58.83
CA VAL A 25 6.29 1.64 57.85
C VAL A 25 5.86 0.16 57.76
N ALA A 26 4.58 -0.12 57.96
CA ALA A 26 4.01 -1.48 57.87
C ALA A 26 2.68 -1.46 57.06
N ASN A 27 2.24 -2.63 56.62
CA ASN A 27 0.91 -2.82 56.05
C ASN A 27 -0.16 -3.08 57.14
N ARG A 28 -1.42 -3.26 56.79
CA ARG A 28 -2.51 -3.54 57.73
C ARG A 28 -2.34 -4.87 58.48
N GLN A 29 -1.57 -5.81 57.94
CA GLN A 29 -1.23 -7.09 58.55
C GLN A 29 -0.02 -7.01 59.49
N GLN A 30 0.48 -5.79 59.74
CA GLN A 30 1.67 -5.51 60.55
C GLN A 30 3.00 -5.98 59.94
N GLU A 31 3.02 -6.36 58.68
CA GLU A 31 4.23 -6.74 57.97
C GLU A 31 5.01 -5.49 57.55
N PRO A 32 6.35 -5.48 57.64
CA PRO A 32 7.16 -4.36 57.21
C PRO A 32 7.02 -4.09 55.72
N VAL A 33 6.94 -2.82 55.29
CA VAL A 33 6.95 -2.41 53.89
C VAL A 33 8.37 -1.90 53.56
N PRO A 34 9.20 -2.72 52.92
CA PRO A 34 10.56 -2.32 52.56
C PRO A 34 10.58 -1.36 51.37
N PHE A 35 11.59 -0.52 51.29
CA PHE A 35 11.85 0.44 50.22
C PHE A 35 10.69 1.41 49.95
N ALA A 36 9.84 1.68 50.94
CA ALA A 36 8.85 2.73 50.85
C ALA A 36 9.52 4.10 50.92
N ASN A 37 9.13 5.00 50.01
CA ASN A 37 9.63 6.38 50.04
C ASN A 37 8.96 7.15 51.18
N VAL A 38 9.75 7.74 52.05
CA VAL A 38 9.33 8.58 53.16
C VAL A 38 9.90 9.99 52.95
N VAL A 39 9.00 10.96 52.72
CA VAL A 39 9.40 12.32 52.39
C VAL A 39 8.83 13.29 53.44
N LEU A 40 9.68 14.14 53.98
CA LEU A 40 9.37 15.16 54.98
C LEU A 40 9.01 16.47 54.29
N TYR A 41 7.87 17.04 54.66
CA TYR A 41 7.35 18.29 54.11
C TYR A 41 7.16 19.33 55.21
N HIS A 42 7.38 20.61 54.89
CA HIS A 42 6.96 21.73 55.69
C HIS A 42 5.43 21.86 55.71
N THR A 43 4.84 22.11 56.88
CA THR A 43 3.38 22.27 56.98
C THR A 43 2.87 23.58 56.35
N GLN A 44 3.69 24.62 56.27
CA GLN A 44 3.30 25.96 55.81
C GLN A 44 3.13 26.07 54.30
N ASP A 45 4.03 25.48 53.55
CA ASP A 45 4.10 25.65 52.07
C ASP A 45 4.18 24.33 51.31
N SER A 46 4.14 23.17 52.00
CA SER A 46 4.30 21.83 51.43
C SER A 46 5.61 21.66 50.64
N SER A 47 6.67 22.41 50.98
CA SER A 47 7.97 22.22 50.36
C SER A 47 8.65 20.97 50.92
N ILE A 48 9.44 20.27 50.09
CA ILE A 48 10.21 19.09 50.51
C ILE A 48 11.41 19.54 51.33
N VAL A 49 11.58 18.97 52.50
CA VAL A 49 12.71 19.21 53.42
C VAL A 49 13.77 18.14 53.25
N SER A 50 13.38 16.88 53.34
CA SER A 50 14.27 15.73 53.21
C SER A 50 13.45 14.49 52.82
N GLY A 51 14.14 13.42 52.38
CA GLY A 51 13.51 12.15 52.06
C GLY A 51 14.46 10.99 52.24
N THR A 52 13.88 9.82 52.58
CA THR A 52 14.60 8.56 52.73
C THR A 52 13.73 7.41 52.27
N ALA A 53 14.30 6.20 52.14
CA ALA A 53 13.57 4.98 51.92
C ALA A 53 13.65 4.07 53.15
N THR A 54 12.63 3.26 53.39
CA THR A 54 12.65 2.23 54.42
C THR A 54 13.62 1.11 54.07
N ASP A 55 14.26 0.54 55.13
CA ASP A 55 15.07 -0.66 54.99
C ASP A 55 14.23 -1.95 54.85
N GLU A 56 14.88 -3.11 54.79
CA GLU A 56 14.20 -4.43 54.66
C GLU A 56 13.26 -4.73 55.84
N LYS A 57 13.43 -4.08 56.99
CA LYS A 57 12.58 -4.22 58.18
C LYS A 57 11.50 -3.13 58.25
N GLY A 58 11.38 -2.30 57.21
CA GLY A 58 10.43 -1.20 57.14
C GLY A 58 10.82 0.01 58.00
N MET A 59 12.05 0.09 58.55
CA MET A 59 12.54 1.20 59.35
C MET A 59 13.06 2.32 58.49
N PHE A 60 12.84 3.58 58.89
CA PHE A 60 13.41 4.75 58.24
C PHE A 60 14.06 5.71 59.24
N SER A 61 14.99 6.49 58.78
CA SER A 61 15.65 7.55 59.56
C SER A 61 15.90 8.75 58.67
N ILE A 62 15.48 9.93 59.13
CA ILE A 62 15.76 11.23 58.53
C ILE A 62 16.60 12.04 59.53
N PRO A 63 17.93 12.16 59.34
CA PRO A 63 18.82 12.93 60.11
C PRO A 63 18.76 14.43 59.79
N GLU A 64 19.34 15.26 60.67
CA GLU A 64 19.61 16.67 60.44
C GLU A 64 18.40 17.54 60.07
N VAL A 65 17.27 17.32 60.77
CA VAL A 65 16.07 18.15 60.60
C VAL A 65 16.12 19.35 61.49
N SER A 66 15.99 20.55 60.93
CA SER A 66 15.91 21.81 61.70
C SER A 66 14.59 21.95 62.48
N ALA A 67 14.54 22.79 63.54
CA ALA A 67 13.31 23.05 64.22
C ALA A 67 12.22 23.64 63.30
N GLY A 68 10.97 23.12 63.45
CA GLY A 68 9.84 23.51 62.59
C GLY A 68 8.65 22.57 62.67
N ARG A 69 7.59 22.87 61.95
CA ARG A 69 6.39 22.00 61.77
C ARG A 69 6.42 21.24 60.51
N PHE A 70 6.25 19.91 60.57
CA PHE A 70 6.39 19.02 59.45
C PHE A 70 5.25 17.97 59.43
N TYR A 71 5.13 17.29 58.30
CA TYR A 71 4.41 16.04 58.12
C TYR A 71 5.21 15.12 57.21
N LEU A 72 4.99 13.82 57.35
CA LEU A 72 5.56 12.80 56.46
C LEU A 72 4.55 12.36 55.41
N LYS A 73 5.02 12.19 54.19
CA LYS A 73 4.26 11.51 53.11
C LYS A 73 4.99 10.23 52.75
N VAL A 74 4.28 9.11 52.90
CA VAL A 74 4.83 7.77 52.61
C VAL A 74 4.15 7.20 51.40
N SER A 75 4.91 6.66 50.47
CA SER A 75 4.41 6.02 49.28
C SER A 75 5.22 4.76 48.93
N SER A 76 4.54 3.72 48.50
CA SER A 76 5.13 2.48 48.02
C SER A 76 4.26 1.89 46.91
N ILE A 77 4.87 1.16 45.96
CA ILE A 77 4.14 0.52 44.86
C ILE A 77 3.17 -0.52 45.43
N GLY A 78 1.90 -0.46 45.02
CA GLY A 78 0.84 -1.35 45.54
C GLY A 78 0.14 -0.85 46.79
N TYR A 79 0.48 0.34 47.27
CA TYR A 79 -0.13 0.93 48.48
C TYR A 79 -0.67 2.34 48.23
N THR A 80 -1.77 2.68 48.83
CA THR A 80 -2.29 4.06 48.88
C THR A 80 -1.34 4.94 49.69
N SER A 81 -0.93 6.09 49.10
CA SER A 81 -0.02 7.00 49.81
C SER A 81 -0.63 7.53 51.10
N LEU A 82 0.15 7.53 52.16
CA LEU A 82 -0.25 7.96 53.50
C LEU A 82 0.41 9.31 53.83
N GLN A 83 -0.36 10.25 54.37
CA GLN A 83 0.15 11.47 54.99
C GLN A 83 -0.02 11.36 56.50
N SER A 84 1.07 11.57 57.24
CA SER A 84 1.03 11.60 58.70
C SER A 84 0.29 12.82 59.24
N ALA A 85 -0.10 12.77 60.49
CA ALA A 85 -0.42 13.99 61.25
C ALA A 85 0.79 14.92 61.28
N SER A 86 0.54 16.21 61.36
CA SER A 86 1.62 17.21 61.54
C SER A 86 2.25 17.11 62.94
N PHE A 87 3.54 17.26 63.01
CA PHE A 87 4.32 17.25 64.23
C PHE A 87 5.34 18.41 64.25
N GLU A 88 5.88 18.72 65.45
CA GLU A 88 6.80 19.82 65.63
C GLU A 88 8.12 19.30 66.23
N ILE A 89 9.22 19.73 65.62
CA ILE A 89 10.56 19.53 66.13
C ILE A 89 11.01 20.83 66.74
N THR A 90 11.40 20.75 68.06
CA THR A 90 11.89 21.90 68.82
C THR A 90 13.32 21.65 69.27
N ALA A 91 14.03 22.71 69.69
CA ALA A 91 15.40 22.59 70.19
C ALA A 91 15.53 21.69 71.47
N LEU A 92 14.42 21.44 72.18
CA LEU A 92 14.34 20.58 73.36
C LEU A 92 13.96 19.11 72.98
N ASN A 93 13.38 18.86 71.83
CA ASN A 93 12.98 17.52 71.43
C ASN A 93 13.66 17.16 70.09
N GLN A 94 14.94 16.77 70.21
CA GLN A 94 15.83 16.52 69.07
C GLN A 94 15.69 15.11 68.43
N HIS A 95 14.96 14.20 69.08
CA HIS A 95 14.71 12.86 68.58
C HIS A 95 13.21 12.59 68.65
N LEU A 96 12.60 12.42 67.43
CA LEU A 96 11.21 12.07 67.30
C LEU A 96 11.10 10.65 66.73
N GLU A 97 10.55 9.74 67.55
CA GLU A 97 10.23 8.40 67.05
C GLU A 97 8.75 8.33 66.68
N ILE A 98 8.48 7.99 65.37
CA ILE A 98 7.14 7.73 64.88
C ILE A 98 6.91 6.22 64.88
N PHE A 99 6.18 5.73 65.89
CA PHE A 99 6.06 4.30 66.16
C PHE A 99 5.64 3.45 65.00
N GLN A 100 4.64 3.87 64.18
CA GLN A 100 4.26 3.12 63.04
C GLN A 100 3.40 3.94 62.07
N LEU A 101 3.72 3.86 60.77
CA LEU A 101 2.90 4.36 59.65
C LEU A 101 2.33 3.17 58.89
N ILE A 102 0.98 3.05 58.86
CA ILE A 102 0.28 1.89 58.27
C ILE A 102 -0.21 2.25 56.88
N LEU A 103 0.36 1.63 55.85
CA LEU A 103 -0.08 1.74 54.46
C LEU A 103 -1.23 0.77 54.17
N SER A 104 -2.25 1.22 53.46
CA SER A 104 -3.35 0.40 52.97
C SER A 104 -3.03 -0.07 51.55
N GLU A 105 -3.22 -1.36 51.26
CA GLU A 105 -3.09 -1.87 49.91
C GLU A 105 -4.06 -1.16 48.96
N GLU A 106 -3.58 -0.78 47.81
CA GLU A 106 -4.38 -0.16 46.78
C GLU A 106 -5.07 -1.23 45.93
N ASN A 107 -6.34 -1.52 46.22
CA ASN A 107 -7.19 -2.39 45.40
C ASN A 107 -7.65 -1.70 44.12
N THR A 108 -6.82 -0.88 43.50
CA THR A 108 -7.09 -0.35 42.19
C THR A 108 -6.53 -1.33 41.18
N ALA A 109 -7.40 -2.04 40.45
CA ALA A 109 -6.99 -2.63 39.21
C ALA A 109 -6.27 -1.53 38.38
N LEU A 110 -4.95 -1.62 38.27
CA LEU A 110 -4.16 -0.74 37.45
C LEU A 110 -4.76 -0.82 36.04
N ASN A 111 -5.47 0.20 35.62
CA ASN A 111 -5.71 0.41 34.21
C ASN A 111 -4.31 0.59 33.63
N GLU A 112 -3.81 -0.48 33.04
CA GLU A 112 -2.58 -0.49 32.27
C GLU A 112 -2.69 0.67 31.27
N VAL A 113 -1.99 1.74 31.52
CA VAL A 113 -1.75 2.76 30.51
C VAL A 113 -0.82 2.11 29.51
N VAL A 114 -1.39 1.35 28.60
CA VAL A 114 -0.70 0.90 27.39
C VAL A 114 -0.35 2.18 26.66
N ILE A 115 0.85 2.68 26.88
CA ILE A 115 1.48 3.66 25.99
C ILE A 115 1.80 2.86 24.71
N ALA A 116 0.77 2.58 23.92
CA ALA A 116 0.97 2.14 22.55
C ALA A 116 1.64 3.31 21.85
N ALA A 117 2.95 3.26 21.74
CA ALA A 117 3.69 4.19 20.88
C ALA A 117 3.04 4.10 19.49
N LYS A 118 2.43 5.21 19.03
CA LYS A 118 1.79 5.27 17.71
C LYS A 118 2.89 4.94 16.72
N LYS A 119 2.80 3.76 16.05
CA LYS A 119 3.75 3.37 15.02
C LYS A 119 3.83 4.53 14.00
N GLU A 120 5.02 4.91 13.62
CA GLU A 120 5.19 5.92 12.57
C GLU A 120 4.50 5.45 11.29
N MET A 121 3.84 6.36 10.57
CA MET A 121 3.13 6.03 9.35
C MET A 121 4.07 5.43 8.29
N LEU A 122 5.30 5.92 8.21
CA LEU A 122 6.32 5.46 7.29
C LEU A 122 7.55 4.99 8.07
N GLN A 123 7.95 3.75 7.84
CA GLN A 123 9.19 3.17 8.35
C GLN A 123 10.10 2.75 7.20
N HIS A 124 11.38 3.00 7.33
CA HIS A 124 12.39 2.59 6.36
C HIS A 124 13.00 1.24 6.77
N THR A 125 13.20 0.37 5.80
CA THR A 125 13.82 -0.94 5.97
C THR A 125 14.90 -1.14 4.93
N SER A 126 15.77 -2.13 5.11
CA SER A 126 16.80 -2.48 4.13
C SER A 126 16.25 -2.89 2.75
N LEU A 127 15.01 -3.39 2.70
CA LEU A 127 14.36 -3.83 1.47
C LEU A 127 13.51 -2.73 0.82
N GLY A 128 13.19 -1.67 1.56
CA GLY A 128 12.31 -0.60 1.07
C GLY A 128 11.61 0.16 2.18
N LYS A 129 10.30 0.35 2.07
CA LYS A 129 9.50 1.16 3.00
C LYS A 129 8.29 0.36 3.50
N VAL A 130 7.94 0.54 4.76
CA VAL A 130 6.73 0.00 5.39
C VAL A 130 5.82 1.14 5.77
N ILE A 131 4.59 1.09 5.28
CA ILE A 131 3.55 2.08 5.57
C ILE A 131 2.53 1.45 6.49
N ASN A 132 2.42 1.96 7.70
CA ASN A 132 1.43 1.55 8.68
C ASN A 132 0.10 2.23 8.35
N VAL A 133 -0.78 1.55 7.63
CA VAL A 133 -2.05 2.08 7.09
C VAL A 133 -2.94 2.62 8.21
N GLN A 134 -2.95 1.95 9.36
CA GLN A 134 -3.76 2.36 10.51
C GLN A 134 -3.27 3.63 11.22
N SER A 135 -2.07 4.09 10.90
CA SER A 135 -1.49 5.31 11.47
C SER A 135 -1.89 6.58 10.70
N SER A 136 -2.42 6.43 9.48
CA SER A 136 -2.97 7.54 8.70
C SER A 136 -4.48 7.67 8.90
N LEU A 137 -4.96 8.89 8.92
CA LEU A 137 -6.40 9.17 9.05
C LEU A 137 -7.14 9.09 7.73
N ILE A 138 -6.55 9.56 6.65
CA ILE A 138 -7.19 9.57 5.32
C ILE A 138 -7.38 8.16 4.75
N THR A 139 -6.70 7.16 5.29
CA THR A 139 -6.87 5.78 4.84
C THR A 139 -8.17 5.13 5.32
N LYS A 140 -8.72 5.59 6.43
CA LYS A 140 -9.99 5.06 6.95
C LYS A 140 -11.14 5.39 6.01
N GLY A 141 -12.02 4.41 5.77
CA GLY A 141 -13.11 4.54 4.80
C GLY A 141 -12.65 4.65 3.34
N SER A 142 -11.40 4.33 3.08
CA SER A 142 -10.84 4.17 1.75
C SER A 142 -10.72 2.69 1.39
N ASN A 143 -10.53 2.40 0.11
CA ASN A 143 -10.10 1.09 -0.32
C ASN A 143 -8.56 1.03 -0.50
N ALA A 144 -8.03 -0.16 -0.72
CA ALA A 144 -6.58 -0.36 -0.85
C ALA A 144 -5.98 0.46 -1.99
N LEU A 145 -6.68 0.58 -3.13
CA LEU A 145 -6.22 1.37 -4.26
C LEU A 145 -6.09 2.85 -3.90
N GLN A 146 -7.09 3.43 -3.23
CA GLN A 146 -7.05 4.80 -2.75
C GLN A 146 -5.94 5.04 -1.72
N VAL A 147 -5.61 4.02 -0.93
CA VAL A 147 -4.44 4.08 -0.03
C VAL A 147 -3.16 4.13 -0.85
N LEU A 148 -3.00 3.24 -1.82
CA LEU A 148 -1.82 3.19 -2.69
C LEU A 148 -1.58 4.51 -3.42
N GLU A 149 -2.62 5.16 -3.92
CA GLU A 149 -2.56 6.47 -4.59
C GLU A 149 -1.95 7.59 -3.73
N ARG A 150 -2.00 7.42 -2.41
CA ARG A 150 -1.48 8.38 -1.43
C ARG A 150 -0.09 8.02 -0.93
N LEU A 151 0.43 6.83 -1.33
CA LEU A 151 1.73 6.37 -0.84
C LEU A 151 2.89 7.00 -1.62
N PRO A 152 3.98 7.27 -0.92
CA PRO A 152 5.18 7.84 -1.50
C PRO A 152 5.82 6.94 -2.55
N GLY A 153 5.93 7.45 -3.75
CA GLY A 153 6.55 6.74 -4.87
C GLY A 153 5.60 5.78 -5.60
N VAL A 154 4.35 5.60 -5.14
CA VAL A 154 3.34 4.85 -5.89
C VAL A 154 2.60 5.81 -6.81
N ILE A 155 2.50 5.44 -8.09
CA ILE A 155 1.73 6.16 -9.10
C ILE A 155 0.69 5.20 -9.65
N THR A 156 -0.57 5.60 -9.56
CA THR A 156 -1.71 4.83 -10.06
C THR A 156 -2.29 5.52 -11.27
N ASP A 157 -2.26 4.87 -12.41
CA ASP A 157 -2.97 5.30 -13.62
C ASP A 157 -4.25 4.46 -13.77
N ARG A 158 -5.36 4.99 -13.29
CA ARG A 158 -6.66 4.32 -13.38
C ARG A 158 -7.17 4.18 -14.80
N ARG A 159 -6.76 5.06 -15.71
CA ARG A 159 -7.11 5.00 -17.13
C ARG A 159 -6.51 3.75 -17.78
N ASN A 160 -5.24 3.48 -17.46
CA ASN A 160 -4.46 2.40 -18.05
C ASN A 160 -4.41 1.15 -17.17
N ASN A 161 -5.13 1.13 -16.03
CA ASN A 161 -5.04 0.07 -15.03
C ASN A 161 -3.58 -0.26 -14.70
N GLN A 162 -2.77 0.76 -14.38
CA GLN A 162 -1.33 0.61 -14.17
C GLN A 162 -0.90 1.10 -12.80
N LEU A 163 -0.03 0.32 -12.17
CA LEU A 163 0.71 0.71 -10.96
C LEU A 163 2.18 0.88 -11.31
N SER A 164 2.76 1.95 -10.81
CA SER A 164 4.19 2.21 -10.92
C SER A 164 4.77 2.48 -9.53
N LEU A 165 6.02 2.08 -9.32
CA LEU A 165 6.75 2.33 -8.08
C LEU A 165 7.99 3.16 -8.39
N ASN A 166 8.10 4.35 -7.76
CA ASN A 166 9.15 5.33 -8.04
C ASN A 166 9.25 5.70 -9.54
N GLY A 167 8.08 5.79 -10.21
CA GLY A 167 7.99 6.10 -11.62
C GLY A 167 8.32 4.95 -12.57
N GLN A 168 8.50 3.73 -12.07
CA GLN A 168 8.80 2.54 -12.84
C GLN A 168 7.58 1.62 -12.93
N SER A 169 7.27 1.13 -14.12
CA SER A 169 6.20 0.17 -14.38
C SER A 169 6.65 -1.27 -14.12
N GLY A 170 5.71 -2.21 -14.08
CA GLY A 170 6.03 -3.63 -13.85
C GLY A 170 6.17 -3.96 -12.35
N VAL A 171 5.32 -3.38 -11.53
CA VAL A 171 5.20 -3.69 -10.10
C VAL A 171 4.50 -5.03 -9.92
N THR A 172 5.05 -5.88 -9.06
CA THR A 172 4.35 -7.08 -8.55
C THR A 172 3.56 -6.72 -7.30
N VAL A 173 2.29 -7.11 -7.25
CA VAL A 173 1.48 -6.96 -6.03
C VAL A 173 1.32 -8.29 -5.34
N MET A 174 1.53 -8.28 -4.03
CA MET A 174 1.38 -9.43 -3.14
C MET A 174 0.30 -9.16 -2.09
N LEU A 175 -0.34 -10.21 -1.62
CA LEU A 175 -1.22 -10.20 -0.47
C LEU A 175 -0.65 -11.17 0.58
N ASN A 176 -0.37 -10.67 1.78
CA ASN A 176 0.26 -11.44 2.86
C ASN A 176 1.55 -12.15 2.43
N GLY A 177 2.39 -11.49 1.61
CA GLY A 177 3.65 -12.04 1.10
C GLY A 177 3.50 -12.98 -0.10
N ARG A 178 2.31 -13.17 -0.64
CA ARG A 178 2.03 -14.06 -1.78
C ARG A 178 1.66 -13.27 -3.01
N ARG A 179 2.27 -13.61 -4.13
CA ARG A 179 1.97 -12.97 -5.42
C ARG A 179 0.55 -13.32 -5.86
N LEU A 180 -0.19 -12.29 -6.26
CA LEU A 180 -1.47 -12.42 -6.93
C LEU A 180 -1.23 -12.65 -8.42
N GLN A 181 -1.64 -13.83 -8.92
CA GLN A 181 -1.55 -14.19 -10.35
C GLN A 181 -2.74 -13.62 -11.12
N LEU A 182 -2.94 -12.32 -11.00
CA LEU A 182 -4.04 -11.57 -11.62
C LEU A 182 -3.48 -10.62 -12.66
N SER A 183 -4.29 -10.27 -13.65
CA SER A 183 -3.99 -9.15 -14.53
C SER A 183 -4.01 -7.85 -13.72
N MET A 184 -3.40 -6.81 -14.24
CA MET A 184 -3.41 -5.52 -13.54
C MET A 184 -4.82 -4.93 -13.43
N GLU A 185 -5.70 -5.14 -14.40
CA GLU A 185 -7.10 -4.73 -14.33
C GLU A 185 -7.86 -5.46 -13.21
N GLU A 186 -7.67 -6.78 -13.13
CA GLU A 186 -8.28 -7.62 -12.08
C GLU A 186 -7.74 -7.26 -10.71
N LEU A 187 -6.44 -7.01 -10.63
CA LEU A 187 -5.78 -6.55 -9.42
C LEU A 187 -6.30 -5.18 -8.96
N MET A 188 -6.45 -4.22 -9.89
CA MET A 188 -7.04 -2.92 -9.56
C MET A 188 -8.46 -3.09 -9.04
N GLY A 189 -9.28 -3.95 -9.67
CA GLY A 189 -10.61 -4.29 -9.16
C GLY A 189 -10.59 -4.93 -7.77
N LEU A 190 -9.63 -5.81 -7.49
CA LEU A 190 -9.45 -6.38 -6.14
C LEU A 190 -9.07 -5.31 -5.12
N LEU A 191 -8.14 -4.42 -5.47
CA LEU A 191 -7.69 -3.32 -4.62
C LEU A 191 -8.82 -2.31 -4.36
N GLU A 192 -9.66 -2.03 -5.35
CA GLU A 192 -10.87 -1.21 -5.20
C GLU A 192 -11.85 -1.83 -4.19
N ASN A 193 -11.93 -3.16 -4.13
CA ASN A 193 -12.84 -3.88 -3.25
C ASN A 193 -12.26 -4.18 -1.86
N THR A 194 -10.95 -4.05 -1.68
CA THR A 194 -10.28 -4.30 -0.40
C THR A 194 -10.33 -3.05 0.47
N VAL A 195 -11.04 -3.13 1.59
CA VAL A 195 -11.21 -2.01 2.53
C VAL A 195 -9.91 -1.77 3.30
N ALA A 196 -9.47 -0.52 3.37
CA ALA A 196 -8.24 -0.12 4.07
C ALA A 196 -8.24 -0.46 5.56
N ASP A 197 -9.39 -0.51 6.20
CA ASP A 197 -9.52 -0.88 7.61
C ASP A 197 -9.09 -2.33 7.89
N ASN A 198 -9.09 -3.21 6.88
CA ASN A 198 -8.60 -4.58 6.97
C ASN A 198 -7.10 -4.71 6.71
N ILE A 199 -6.43 -3.63 6.29
CA ILE A 199 -4.99 -3.62 6.01
C ILE A 199 -4.24 -3.18 7.27
N GLU A 200 -3.24 -3.95 7.69
CA GLU A 200 -2.34 -3.57 8.77
C GLU A 200 -1.27 -2.61 8.24
N LYS A 201 -0.56 -3.04 7.20
CA LYS A 201 0.55 -2.29 6.58
C LYS A 201 0.64 -2.59 5.09
N ILE A 202 1.32 -1.70 4.38
CA ILE A 202 1.75 -1.90 3.00
C ILE A 202 3.27 -1.80 2.97
N GLU A 203 3.91 -2.80 2.38
CA GLU A 203 5.36 -2.86 2.22
C GLU A 203 5.71 -2.54 0.78
N LEU A 204 6.49 -1.49 0.56
CA LEU A 204 7.04 -1.11 -0.74
C LEU A 204 8.47 -1.66 -0.82
N ILE A 205 8.64 -2.84 -1.39
CA ILE A 205 9.92 -3.54 -1.46
C ILE A 205 10.58 -3.17 -2.80
N THR A 206 11.53 -2.26 -2.73
CA THR A 206 12.23 -1.74 -3.91
C THR A 206 13.53 -2.48 -4.22
N SER A 207 14.01 -3.32 -3.29
CA SER A 207 15.21 -4.14 -3.44
C SER A 207 14.92 -5.58 -2.98
N PRO A 208 14.05 -6.33 -3.71
CA PRO A 208 13.69 -7.69 -3.32
C PRO A 208 14.89 -8.63 -3.40
N THR A 209 14.97 -9.59 -2.47
CA THR A 209 16.00 -10.64 -2.45
C THR A 209 15.68 -11.77 -3.42
N ALA A 210 16.60 -12.74 -3.60
CA ALA A 210 16.41 -13.90 -4.49
C ALA A 210 15.28 -14.85 -4.04
N GLY A 211 14.87 -14.79 -2.76
CA GLY A 211 13.72 -15.53 -2.24
C GLY A 211 12.37 -15.06 -2.78
N TYR A 212 12.30 -13.80 -3.24
CA TYR A 212 11.12 -13.32 -3.96
C TYR A 212 11.14 -13.79 -5.41
N ASP A 213 9.98 -13.88 -6.04
CA ASP A 213 9.89 -14.11 -7.49
C ASP A 213 10.74 -13.11 -8.26
N ALA A 214 11.36 -13.55 -9.35
CA ALA A 214 12.09 -12.65 -10.23
C ALA A 214 11.15 -11.63 -10.92
N ASP A 215 9.83 -11.84 -10.88
CA ASP A 215 8.82 -10.94 -11.43
C ASP A 215 8.69 -9.63 -10.63
N GLY A 216 8.39 -8.54 -11.33
CA GLY A 216 8.28 -7.20 -10.77
C GLY A 216 9.55 -6.36 -10.96
N GLY A 217 9.78 -5.90 -12.18
CA GLY A 217 10.95 -5.08 -12.54
C GLY A 217 11.07 -3.80 -11.72
N ALA A 218 9.95 -3.20 -11.33
CA ALA A 218 9.90 -1.99 -10.50
C ALA A 218 9.94 -2.25 -8.99
N GLY A 219 9.83 -3.51 -8.57
CA GLY A 219 9.73 -3.90 -7.16
C GLY A 219 8.38 -4.53 -6.81
N ILE A 220 8.11 -4.64 -5.52
CA ILE A 220 6.95 -5.35 -4.98
C ILE A 220 6.15 -4.43 -4.06
N ILE A 221 4.84 -4.46 -4.19
CA ILE A 221 3.89 -3.89 -3.22
C ILE A 221 3.23 -5.06 -2.49
N ASN A 222 3.58 -5.27 -1.22
CA ASN A 222 2.97 -6.30 -0.40
C ASN A 222 1.92 -5.70 0.55
N ILE A 223 0.68 -6.12 0.39
CA ILE A 223 -0.44 -5.71 1.24
C ILE A 223 -0.59 -6.75 2.34
N VAL A 224 -0.37 -6.34 3.57
CA VAL A 224 -0.48 -7.20 4.75
C VAL A 224 -1.81 -6.91 5.45
N LEU A 225 -2.67 -7.92 5.49
CA LEU A 225 -3.94 -7.83 6.19
C LEU A 225 -3.74 -7.96 7.71
N LYS A 226 -4.62 -7.34 8.47
CA LYS A 226 -4.62 -7.43 9.94
C LYS A 226 -4.75 -8.88 10.39
N LYS A 227 -3.96 -9.23 11.41
CA LYS A 227 -4.07 -10.48 12.17
C LYS A 227 -4.15 -10.13 13.66
N SER A 228 -4.76 -11.00 14.47
CA SER A 228 -4.69 -10.86 15.93
C SER A 228 -3.28 -11.21 16.40
N GLU A 229 -2.71 -10.35 17.24
CA GLU A 229 -1.49 -10.66 17.99
C GLU A 229 -1.91 -10.89 19.45
N GLY A 230 -1.77 -12.13 19.96
CA GLY A 230 -2.07 -12.49 21.36
C GLY A 230 -3.50 -13.03 21.60
N GLU A 231 -3.77 -13.39 22.87
CA GLU A 231 -5.08 -13.89 23.31
C GLU A 231 -6.10 -12.75 23.41
N GLY A 232 -7.34 -13.04 23.09
CA GLY A 232 -8.44 -12.09 23.18
C GLY A 232 -9.21 -11.90 21.89
N THR A 233 -10.27 -11.10 21.99
CA THR A 233 -11.16 -10.82 20.87
C THR A 233 -11.05 -9.36 20.47
N THR A 234 -10.87 -9.10 19.18
CA THR A 234 -10.92 -7.76 18.60
C THR A 234 -11.95 -7.72 17.48
N VAL A 235 -12.89 -6.78 17.54
CA VAL A 235 -13.87 -6.52 16.51
C VAL A 235 -13.64 -5.12 15.97
N ASN A 236 -13.49 -4.98 14.65
CA ASN A 236 -13.40 -3.68 13.99
C ASN A 236 -14.63 -3.49 13.11
N VAL A 237 -15.25 -2.33 13.21
CA VAL A 237 -16.40 -1.92 12.39
C VAL A 237 -16.06 -0.61 11.72
N SER A 238 -16.33 -0.50 10.42
CA SER A 238 -16.25 0.74 9.66
C SER A 238 -17.46 0.88 8.75
N ALA A 239 -18.01 2.07 8.69
CA ALA A 239 -19.11 2.42 7.80
C ALA A 239 -18.85 3.79 7.17
N THR A 240 -18.96 3.85 5.85
CA THR A 240 -18.78 5.07 5.06
C THR A 240 -20.03 5.33 4.24
N ALA A 241 -20.50 6.56 4.29
CA ALA A 241 -21.50 7.10 3.37
C ALA A 241 -20.88 8.26 2.60
N GLY A 242 -21.13 8.34 1.32
CA GLY A 242 -20.58 9.41 0.49
C GLY A 242 -21.47 9.76 -0.68
N TYR A 243 -21.18 10.89 -1.30
CA TYR A 243 -21.84 11.40 -2.47
C TYR A 243 -20.84 12.10 -3.39
N GLY A 244 -21.07 11.95 -4.67
CA GLY A 244 -20.34 12.63 -5.74
C GLY A 244 -21.27 12.83 -6.92
N TYR A 245 -21.06 12.08 -8.02
CA TYR A 245 -22.07 11.96 -9.06
C TYR A 245 -23.36 11.37 -8.48
N ARG A 246 -23.22 10.28 -7.70
CA ARG A 246 -24.32 9.64 -6.96
C ARG A 246 -23.78 9.05 -5.66
N GLU A 247 -24.63 8.28 -5.00
CA GLU A 247 -24.39 7.64 -3.72
C GLU A 247 -23.20 6.68 -3.72
N LYS A 248 -22.53 6.64 -2.58
CA LYS A 248 -21.41 5.73 -2.28
C LYS A 248 -21.58 5.19 -0.87
N ALA A 249 -21.46 3.89 -0.71
CA ALA A 249 -21.51 3.23 0.59
C ALA A 249 -20.41 2.17 0.69
N LEU A 250 -19.72 2.15 1.81
CA LEU A 250 -18.69 1.17 2.13
C LEU A 250 -18.90 0.70 3.57
N GLY A 251 -18.94 -0.59 3.79
CA GLY A 251 -19.04 -1.18 5.12
C GLY A 251 -18.01 -2.28 5.31
N SER A 252 -17.42 -2.36 6.49
CA SER A 252 -16.56 -3.48 6.85
C SER A 252 -16.75 -3.90 8.30
N LEU A 253 -16.67 -5.21 8.50
CA LEU A 253 -16.65 -5.86 9.81
C LEU A 253 -15.48 -6.84 9.80
N SER A 254 -14.61 -6.76 10.79
CA SER A 254 -13.59 -7.78 11.00
C SER A 254 -13.59 -8.26 12.45
N LEU A 255 -13.45 -9.56 12.61
CA LEU A 255 -13.32 -10.26 13.86
C LEU A 255 -11.97 -10.96 13.89
N SER A 256 -11.22 -10.77 14.96
CA SER A 256 -10.00 -11.50 15.23
C SER A 256 -10.07 -12.08 16.63
N GLN A 257 -9.87 -13.41 16.73
CA GLN A 257 -9.89 -14.15 17.98
C GLN A 257 -8.56 -14.88 18.16
N GLY A 258 -7.84 -14.52 19.19
CA GLY A 258 -6.64 -15.23 19.63
C GLY A 258 -6.94 -16.17 20.78
N PHE A 259 -6.40 -17.38 20.69
CA PHE A 259 -6.36 -18.40 21.73
C PHE A 259 -4.89 -18.73 22.03
N ASP A 260 -4.62 -19.49 23.06
CA ASP A 260 -3.24 -19.93 23.40
C ASP A 260 -2.50 -20.51 22.19
N LYS A 261 -3.12 -21.41 21.44
CA LYS A 261 -2.51 -22.10 20.29
C LYS A 261 -3.09 -21.75 18.93
N ALA A 262 -4.13 -20.95 18.87
CA ALA A 262 -4.83 -20.68 17.62
C ALA A 262 -5.13 -19.19 17.47
N THR A 263 -5.09 -18.72 16.24
CA THR A 263 -5.60 -17.40 15.87
C THR A 263 -6.60 -17.55 14.72
N LEU A 264 -7.77 -16.99 14.87
CA LEU A 264 -8.80 -16.95 13.85
C LEU A 264 -9.03 -15.50 13.42
N PHE A 265 -9.18 -15.29 12.15
CA PHE A 265 -9.55 -14.01 11.57
C PHE A 265 -10.68 -14.21 10.57
N ALA A 266 -11.71 -13.36 10.66
CA ALA A 266 -12.79 -13.29 9.69
C ALA A 266 -13.04 -11.83 9.36
N SER A 267 -13.23 -11.51 8.10
CA SER A 267 -13.70 -10.18 7.69
C SER A 267 -14.70 -10.26 6.55
N TYR A 268 -15.62 -9.33 6.58
CA TYR A 268 -16.57 -9.07 5.50
C TYR A 268 -16.53 -7.61 5.15
N SER A 269 -16.52 -7.29 3.85
CA SER A 269 -16.68 -5.94 3.36
C SER A 269 -17.68 -5.87 2.21
N PHE A 270 -18.39 -4.76 2.18
CA PHE A 270 -19.36 -4.39 1.15
C PHE A 270 -18.98 -3.04 0.57
N LEU A 271 -19.00 -2.93 -0.76
CA LEU A 271 -18.85 -1.68 -1.51
C LEU A 271 -20.06 -1.48 -2.44
N HIS A 272 -20.65 -0.32 -2.37
CA HIS A 272 -21.55 0.22 -3.37
C HIS A 272 -21.03 1.58 -3.82
N GLU A 273 -20.75 1.73 -5.09
CA GLU A 273 -20.24 2.98 -5.66
C GLU A 273 -20.86 3.23 -7.02
N VAL A 274 -21.40 4.43 -7.21
CA VAL A 274 -21.85 4.92 -8.51
C VAL A 274 -20.95 6.07 -8.91
N GLY A 275 -20.19 5.86 -9.99
CA GLY A 275 -19.23 6.82 -10.51
C GLY A 275 -19.57 7.30 -11.90
N ARG A 276 -18.92 8.40 -12.33
CA ARG A 276 -18.97 8.93 -13.68
C ARG A 276 -17.57 9.31 -14.14
N SER A 277 -17.23 8.92 -15.37
CA SER A 277 -16.03 9.41 -16.04
C SER A 277 -16.40 9.92 -17.43
N GLY A 278 -15.51 10.63 -18.07
CA GLY A 278 -15.75 11.09 -19.42
C GLY A 278 -14.47 11.35 -20.17
N TYR A 279 -14.57 11.37 -21.48
CA TYR A 279 -13.48 11.75 -22.35
C TYR A 279 -13.99 12.59 -23.50
N MET A 280 -13.12 13.42 -24.07
CA MET A 280 -13.38 14.18 -25.29
C MET A 280 -12.06 14.36 -26.04
N GLY A 281 -12.17 14.55 -27.32
CA GLY A 281 -10.98 14.81 -28.11
C GLY A 281 -11.31 15.06 -29.58
N GLY A 282 -10.25 15.24 -30.34
CA GLY A 282 -10.37 15.39 -31.78
C GLY A 282 -9.01 15.45 -32.46
N GLY A 283 -9.00 15.17 -33.73
CA GLY A 283 -7.79 15.13 -34.52
C GLY A 283 -8.00 14.67 -35.94
N THR A 284 -6.92 14.34 -36.60
CA THR A 284 -6.91 13.89 -38.00
C THR A 284 -6.41 12.48 -38.10
N SER A 285 -6.94 11.74 -39.08
CA SER A 285 -6.44 10.40 -39.39
C SER A 285 -6.55 10.16 -40.90
N ASN A 286 -5.69 9.28 -41.41
CA ASN A 286 -5.67 8.91 -42.83
C ASN A 286 -5.94 7.39 -42.93
N ARG A 287 -7.20 6.99 -42.88
CA ARG A 287 -7.64 5.57 -42.94
C ARG A 287 -8.14 5.24 -44.34
N GLY A 288 -7.58 4.21 -44.98
CA GLY A 288 -7.84 3.91 -46.36
C GLY A 288 -9.28 3.47 -46.73
N PHE A 289 -10.12 3.08 -45.71
CA PHE A 289 -11.52 2.69 -45.96
C PHE A 289 -12.54 3.84 -45.75
N LEU A 290 -12.09 4.98 -45.27
CA LEU A 290 -12.83 6.23 -45.19
C LEU A 290 -12.27 7.21 -46.19
N PRO A 291 -13.10 8.13 -46.74
CA PRO A 291 -12.57 9.26 -47.50
C PRO A 291 -11.49 9.97 -46.69
N SER A 292 -10.27 10.04 -47.21
CA SER A 292 -9.07 10.34 -46.48
C SER A 292 -8.38 11.58 -46.97
N PRO A 293 -7.76 12.40 -46.13
CA PRO A 293 -7.76 12.36 -44.69
C PRO A 293 -9.11 12.77 -44.06
N SER A 294 -9.39 12.31 -42.83
CA SER A 294 -10.59 12.68 -42.09
C SER A 294 -10.23 13.39 -40.81
N ARG A 295 -11.06 14.36 -40.43
CA ARG A 295 -11.05 14.96 -39.07
C ARG A 295 -12.13 14.28 -38.24
N ALA A 296 -11.78 13.81 -37.02
CA ALA A 296 -12.72 13.25 -36.09
C ALA A 296 -12.79 14.10 -34.83
N ILE A 297 -14.02 14.29 -34.33
CA ILE A 297 -14.27 14.84 -32.99
C ILE A 297 -15.05 13.78 -32.22
N PHE A 298 -14.61 13.43 -31.04
CA PHE A 298 -15.23 12.38 -30.23
C PHE A 298 -15.42 12.79 -28.79
N SER A 299 -16.44 12.25 -28.17
CA SER A 299 -16.69 12.37 -26.73
C SER A 299 -17.38 11.13 -26.20
N GLY A 300 -17.24 10.88 -24.92
CA GLY A 300 -17.95 9.81 -24.25
C GLY A 300 -18.11 10.11 -22.77
N ILE A 301 -19.20 9.60 -22.21
CA ILE A 301 -19.52 9.64 -20.80
C ILE A 301 -19.83 8.22 -20.35
N SER A 302 -19.17 7.73 -19.34
CA SER A 302 -19.39 6.43 -18.73
C SER A 302 -19.95 6.61 -17.31
N ARG A 303 -20.99 5.87 -16.99
CA ARG A 303 -21.64 5.77 -15.67
C ARG A 303 -21.44 4.34 -15.18
N LYS A 304 -20.68 4.18 -14.12
CA LYS A 304 -20.28 2.87 -13.59
C LYS A 304 -20.98 2.63 -12.25
N PHE A 305 -21.77 1.56 -12.16
CA PHE A 305 -22.45 1.09 -10.95
C PHE A 305 -21.72 -0.14 -10.45
N VAL A 306 -21.10 -0.07 -9.27
CA VAL A 306 -20.30 -1.15 -8.69
C VAL A 306 -20.97 -1.65 -7.43
N ARG A 307 -21.12 -2.97 -7.29
CA ARG A 307 -21.46 -3.65 -6.04
C ARG A 307 -20.49 -4.80 -5.83
N ALA A 308 -19.77 -4.73 -4.73
CA ALA A 308 -18.76 -5.74 -4.41
C ALA A 308 -18.91 -6.25 -2.98
N HIS A 309 -18.63 -7.54 -2.81
CA HIS A 309 -18.59 -8.23 -1.53
C HIS A 309 -17.26 -8.96 -1.43
N THR A 310 -16.57 -8.82 -0.31
CA THR A 310 -15.33 -9.56 -0.04
C THR A 310 -15.42 -10.22 1.31
N ILE A 311 -15.12 -11.50 1.36
CA ILE A 311 -15.02 -12.32 2.58
C ILE A 311 -13.56 -12.79 2.68
N THR A 312 -12.96 -12.63 3.85
CA THR A 312 -11.64 -13.20 4.14
C THR A 312 -11.74 -14.00 5.43
N LEU A 313 -11.27 -15.24 5.39
CA LEU A 313 -11.14 -16.13 6.53
C LEU A 313 -9.68 -16.53 6.63
N ALA A 314 -9.10 -16.49 7.81
CA ALA A 314 -7.75 -16.98 8.05
C ALA A 314 -7.68 -17.70 9.40
N ALA A 315 -6.88 -18.75 9.46
CA ALA A 315 -6.63 -19.50 10.68
C ALA A 315 -5.14 -19.83 10.76
N GLU A 316 -4.60 -19.75 11.96
CA GLU A 316 -3.26 -20.21 12.28
C GLU A 316 -3.34 -21.06 13.55
N TYR A 317 -2.71 -22.22 13.55
CA TYR A 317 -2.70 -23.16 14.66
C TYR A 317 -1.27 -23.60 14.98
N ARG A 318 -0.83 -23.39 16.19
CA ARG A 318 0.45 -23.83 16.72
C ARG A 318 0.32 -25.30 17.14
N LEU A 319 0.63 -26.23 16.20
CA LEU A 319 0.53 -27.66 16.43
C LEU A 319 1.50 -28.11 17.53
N THR A 320 2.74 -27.62 17.48
CA THR A 320 3.78 -27.80 18.52
C THR A 320 4.50 -26.47 18.77
N SER A 321 5.44 -26.43 19.72
CA SER A 321 6.31 -25.25 19.91
C SER A 321 7.15 -24.91 18.67
N LYS A 322 7.35 -25.89 17.76
CA LYS A 322 8.18 -25.78 16.54
C LYS A 322 7.36 -25.73 15.26
N THR A 323 6.12 -26.20 15.28
CA THR A 323 5.31 -26.36 14.06
C THR A 323 4.06 -25.52 14.12
N THR A 324 3.88 -24.65 13.13
CA THR A 324 2.70 -23.84 12.93
C THR A 324 2.06 -24.19 11.58
N LEU A 325 0.77 -24.50 11.60
CA LEU A 325 -0.07 -24.67 10.43
C LEU A 325 -0.91 -23.40 10.25
N GLY A 326 -1.11 -22.97 9.04
CA GLY A 326 -1.99 -21.85 8.79
C GLY A 326 -2.56 -21.87 7.38
N GLY A 327 -3.59 -21.07 7.18
CA GLY A 327 -4.20 -20.89 5.88
C GLY A 327 -5.14 -19.72 5.86
N ASP A 328 -5.44 -19.27 4.65
CA ASP A 328 -6.41 -18.22 4.41
C ASP A 328 -7.21 -18.48 3.14
N ILE A 329 -8.44 -18.00 3.14
CA ILE A 329 -9.35 -18.00 2.00
C ILE A 329 -9.89 -16.58 1.86
N MET A 330 -9.76 -16.01 0.68
CA MET A 330 -10.40 -14.74 0.29
C MET A 330 -11.29 -15.00 -0.91
N TYR A 331 -12.56 -14.65 -0.77
CA TYR A 331 -13.52 -14.67 -1.86
C TYR A 331 -14.06 -13.26 -2.09
N ALA A 332 -13.95 -12.78 -3.32
CA ALA A 332 -14.48 -11.49 -3.75
C ALA A 332 -15.43 -11.68 -4.94
N ARG A 333 -16.62 -11.09 -4.83
CA ARG A 333 -17.58 -10.98 -5.93
C ARG A 333 -17.81 -9.52 -6.24
N ASN A 334 -17.62 -9.15 -7.50
CA ASN A 334 -17.85 -7.80 -8.00
C ASN A 334 -18.82 -7.85 -9.18
N ASN A 335 -19.92 -7.11 -9.07
CA ASN A 335 -20.88 -6.88 -10.13
C ASN A 335 -20.76 -5.41 -10.55
N THR A 336 -20.41 -5.18 -11.80
CA THR A 336 -20.34 -3.85 -12.39
C THR A 336 -21.34 -3.75 -13.53
N HIS A 337 -22.12 -2.67 -13.54
CA HIS A 337 -22.94 -2.26 -14.67
C HIS A 337 -22.38 -0.95 -15.20
N ASN A 338 -22.07 -0.91 -16.49
CA ASN A 338 -21.47 0.25 -17.15
C ASN A 338 -22.38 0.72 -18.28
N LEU A 339 -22.88 1.95 -18.14
CA LEU A 339 -23.62 2.64 -19.19
C LEU A 339 -22.74 3.73 -19.79
N ALA A 340 -22.43 3.62 -21.09
CA ALA A 340 -21.60 4.58 -21.76
C ALA A 340 -22.30 5.18 -22.97
N ASP A 341 -22.32 6.52 -23.02
CA ASP A 341 -22.79 7.29 -24.17
C ASP A 341 -21.56 7.77 -24.93
N ASN A 342 -21.40 7.33 -26.17
CA ASN A 342 -20.29 7.68 -27.05
C ASN A 342 -20.81 8.45 -28.27
N ALA A 343 -20.10 9.47 -28.69
CA ALA A 343 -20.39 10.21 -29.90
C ALA A 343 -19.10 10.47 -30.68
N VAL A 344 -19.18 10.33 -31.99
CA VAL A 344 -18.07 10.66 -32.92
C VAL A 344 -18.64 11.38 -34.11
N THR A 345 -17.96 12.40 -34.58
CA THR A 345 -18.23 13.02 -35.88
C THR A 345 -17.00 12.91 -36.79
N TRP A 346 -17.19 12.46 -37.99
CA TRP A 346 -16.13 12.47 -39.02
C TRP A 346 -16.46 13.50 -40.10
N GLU A 347 -15.51 14.35 -40.35
CA GLU A 347 -15.51 15.27 -41.51
C GLU A 347 -14.44 14.83 -42.47
N PHE A 348 -14.81 14.62 -43.73
CA PHE A 348 -13.93 14.12 -44.78
C PHE A 348 -13.50 15.25 -45.72
N THR A 349 -12.34 15.12 -46.35
CA THR A 349 -11.78 16.15 -47.23
C THR A 349 -12.62 16.37 -48.50
N ASN A 350 -13.42 15.41 -48.92
CA ASN A 350 -14.39 15.53 -50.05
C ASN A 350 -15.67 16.28 -49.63
N GLY A 351 -15.77 16.77 -48.39
CA GLY A 351 -16.95 17.46 -47.89
C GLY A 351 -18.01 16.57 -47.24
N ASP A 352 -17.86 15.24 -47.32
CA ASP A 352 -18.76 14.30 -46.66
C ASP A 352 -18.69 14.44 -45.15
N TYR A 353 -19.78 14.01 -44.50
CA TYR A 353 -19.93 14.04 -43.02
C TYR A 353 -20.63 12.76 -42.55
N LEU A 354 -20.17 12.24 -41.40
CA LEU A 354 -20.81 11.15 -40.73
C LEU A 354 -20.83 11.41 -39.22
N GLY A 355 -22.02 11.56 -38.69
CA GLY A 355 -22.27 11.59 -37.22
C GLY A 355 -22.57 10.18 -36.73
N PHE A 356 -22.04 9.85 -35.54
CA PHE A 356 -22.25 8.60 -34.84
C PHE A 356 -22.57 8.87 -33.38
N SER A 357 -23.58 8.19 -32.85
CA SER A 357 -23.83 8.08 -31.40
C SER A 357 -24.10 6.63 -31.05
N ALA A 358 -23.59 6.20 -29.91
CA ALA A 358 -23.87 4.85 -29.42
C ALA A 358 -24.13 4.86 -27.91
N LEU A 359 -25.14 4.08 -27.50
CA LEU A 359 -25.35 3.71 -26.12
C LEU A 359 -24.81 2.30 -25.90
N SER A 360 -23.80 2.17 -25.03
CA SER A 360 -23.26 0.88 -24.61
C SER A 360 -23.83 0.54 -23.22
N ASP A 361 -24.46 -0.61 -23.12
CA ASP A 361 -25.00 -1.20 -21.90
C ASP A 361 -24.24 -2.49 -21.62
N GLY A 362 -23.30 -2.45 -20.65
CA GLY A 362 -22.40 -3.55 -20.34
C GLY A 362 -22.50 -3.98 -18.88
N PHE A 363 -22.52 -5.28 -18.68
CA PHE A 363 -22.46 -5.89 -17.35
C PHE A 363 -21.14 -6.63 -17.21
N GLN A 364 -20.59 -6.66 -16.00
CA GLN A 364 -19.42 -7.47 -15.69
C GLN A 364 -19.62 -8.13 -14.32
N LYS A 365 -19.56 -9.45 -14.31
CA LYS A 365 -19.62 -10.26 -13.10
C LYS A 365 -18.25 -10.91 -12.90
N ARG A 366 -17.55 -10.53 -11.84
CA ARG A 366 -16.24 -11.07 -11.48
C ARG A 366 -16.34 -11.85 -10.18
N ASN A 367 -15.74 -13.04 -10.15
CA ASN A 367 -15.54 -13.79 -8.93
C ASN A 367 -14.07 -14.13 -8.81
N ASN A 368 -13.50 -13.92 -7.65
CA ASN A 368 -12.10 -14.17 -7.34
C ASN A 368 -12.00 -14.97 -6.06
N LEU A 369 -11.37 -16.14 -6.12
CA LEU A 369 -11.06 -17.00 -4.98
C LEU A 369 -9.54 -17.12 -4.90
N VAL A 370 -8.98 -16.69 -3.78
CA VAL A 370 -7.57 -16.90 -3.43
C VAL A 370 -7.54 -17.70 -2.14
N SER A 371 -6.87 -18.84 -2.15
CA SER A 371 -6.71 -19.64 -0.95
C SER A 371 -5.26 -20.09 -0.79
N SER A 372 -4.84 -20.27 0.43
CA SER A 372 -3.50 -20.70 0.75
C SER A 372 -3.47 -21.56 2.00
N LEU A 373 -2.54 -22.49 2.00
CA LEU A 373 -2.17 -23.32 3.13
C LEU A 373 -0.66 -23.23 3.31
N TYR A 374 -0.20 -23.15 4.54
CA TYR A 374 1.21 -23.16 4.84
C TYR A 374 1.56 -23.93 6.11
N VAL A 375 2.77 -24.43 6.11
CA VAL A 375 3.39 -25.09 7.27
C VAL A 375 4.72 -24.41 7.53
N LYS A 376 4.92 -23.90 8.74
CA LYS A 376 6.20 -23.37 9.23
C LYS A 376 6.73 -24.35 10.26
N ASN A 377 7.90 -24.89 10.03
CA ASN A 377 8.53 -25.86 10.94
C ASN A 377 9.94 -25.42 11.33
N LYS A 378 10.15 -25.08 12.60
CA LYS A 378 11.46 -24.85 13.19
C LYS A 378 12.14 -26.20 13.41
N LEU A 379 13.05 -26.58 12.53
CA LEU A 379 13.83 -27.81 12.67
C LEU A 379 14.80 -27.73 13.85
N SER A 380 15.39 -26.53 14.04
CA SER A 380 16.22 -26.18 15.19
C SER A 380 16.02 -24.68 15.53
N GLU A 381 16.70 -24.18 16.57
CA GLU A 381 16.70 -22.74 16.86
C GLU A 381 17.36 -21.91 15.73
N GLN A 382 18.15 -22.54 14.89
CA GLN A 382 18.91 -21.91 13.80
C GLN A 382 18.33 -22.23 12.42
N SER A 383 17.36 -23.12 12.30
CA SER A 383 16.86 -23.55 10.98
C SER A 383 15.34 -23.70 10.95
N GLN A 384 14.76 -23.27 9.86
CA GLN A 384 13.31 -23.31 9.60
C GLN A 384 13.03 -23.78 8.18
N LEU A 385 12.02 -24.63 8.05
CA LEU A 385 11.48 -25.09 6.78
C LEU A 385 10.05 -24.62 6.64
N ASN A 386 9.72 -23.99 5.52
CA ASN A 386 8.38 -23.54 5.20
C ASN A 386 7.86 -24.25 3.94
N PHE A 387 6.60 -24.61 3.96
CA PHE A 387 5.85 -25.10 2.81
C PHE A 387 4.68 -24.16 2.59
N ASP A 388 4.50 -23.70 1.37
CA ASP A 388 3.40 -22.83 0.97
C ASP A 388 2.72 -23.41 -0.26
N LEU A 389 1.40 -23.61 -0.18
CA LEU A 389 0.53 -24.02 -1.29
C LEU A 389 -0.52 -22.94 -1.49
N SER A 390 -0.64 -22.43 -2.69
CA SER A 390 -1.64 -21.41 -3.05
C SER A 390 -2.46 -21.86 -4.25
N TYR A 391 -3.75 -21.52 -4.22
CA TYR A 391 -4.71 -21.78 -5.27
C TYR A 391 -5.47 -20.50 -5.58
N ILE A 392 -5.57 -20.15 -6.86
CA ILE A 392 -6.23 -18.94 -7.35
C ILE A 392 -7.20 -19.36 -8.44
N ARG A 393 -8.43 -18.90 -8.33
CA ARG A 393 -9.46 -19.02 -9.37
C ARG A 393 -10.11 -17.66 -9.60
N TYR A 394 -10.06 -17.21 -10.84
CA TYR A 394 -10.72 -15.99 -11.29
C TYR A 394 -11.67 -16.30 -12.43
N THR A 395 -12.88 -15.73 -12.39
CA THR A 395 -13.83 -15.79 -13.48
C THR A 395 -14.41 -14.41 -13.75
N SER A 396 -14.53 -14.04 -15.02
CA SER A 396 -15.21 -12.83 -15.46
C SER A 396 -16.17 -13.16 -16.60
N ASP A 397 -17.40 -12.66 -16.47
CA ASP A 397 -18.42 -12.70 -17.51
C ASP A 397 -18.82 -11.26 -17.83
N SER A 398 -18.69 -10.84 -19.08
CA SER A 398 -18.79 -9.45 -19.48
C SER A 398 -19.62 -9.29 -20.78
N PRO A 399 -20.96 -9.49 -20.71
CA PRO A 399 -21.84 -9.16 -21.84
C PRO A 399 -22.02 -7.65 -22.00
N ALA A 400 -22.10 -7.18 -23.24
CA ALA A 400 -22.38 -5.81 -23.58
C ALA A 400 -23.29 -5.71 -24.83
N LEU A 401 -24.22 -4.76 -24.79
CA LEU A 401 -25.04 -4.39 -25.92
C LEU A 401 -24.72 -2.95 -26.32
N ILE A 402 -24.45 -2.72 -27.59
CA ILE A 402 -24.15 -1.40 -28.15
C ILE A 402 -25.23 -1.09 -29.19
N SER A 403 -26.00 -0.05 -28.99
CA SER A 403 -26.98 0.48 -29.93
C SER A 403 -26.41 1.71 -30.62
N SER A 404 -26.31 1.68 -31.93
CA SER A 404 -25.62 2.71 -32.74
C SER A 404 -26.62 3.43 -33.63
N ASN A 405 -26.49 4.76 -33.69
CA ASN A 405 -27.26 5.62 -34.60
C ASN A 405 -26.27 6.47 -35.41
N TYR A 406 -26.63 6.73 -36.67
CA TYR A 406 -25.84 7.51 -37.60
C TYR A 406 -26.64 8.70 -38.11
N PHE A 407 -25.97 9.81 -38.42
CA PHE A 407 -26.60 11.07 -38.75
C PHE A 407 -25.81 11.79 -39.87
N ASP A 408 -26.54 12.49 -40.73
CA ASP A 408 -25.99 13.46 -41.66
C ASP A 408 -25.58 14.77 -40.92
N ARG A 409 -25.07 15.74 -41.69
CA ARG A 409 -24.63 17.06 -41.14
C ARG A 409 -25.80 17.88 -40.57
N GLN A 410 -27.04 17.62 -41.04
CA GLN A 410 -28.25 18.26 -40.58
C GLN A 410 -28.86 17.55 -39.34
N GLY A 411 -28.28 16.42 -38.93
CA GLY A 411 -28.75 15.63 -37.79
C GLY A 411 -29.88 14.65 -38.15
N ASN A 412 -30.16 14.44 -39.46
CA ASN A 412 -31.16 13.45 -39.87
C ASN A 412 -30.56 12.03 -39.76
N PRO A 413 -31.35 11.05 -39.34
CA PRO A 413 -30.91 9.66 -39.33
C PRO A 413 -30.50 9.18 -40.72
N MET A 414 -29.42 8.44 -40.82
CA MET A 414 -28.92 7.86 -42.04
C MET A 414 -28.40 6.43 -41.85
N ILE A 415 -28.39 5.65 -42.88
CA ILE A 415 -27.78 4.32 -42.91
C ILE A 415 -26.48 4.42 -43.72
N PRO A 416 -25.30 4.25 -43.08
CA PRO A 416 -24.03 4.29 -43.83
C PRO A 416 -23.94 3.12 -44.82
N GLN A 417 -23.39 3.36 -46.01
CA GLN A 417 -23.23 2.32 -47.04
C GLN A 417 -22.13 1.31 -46.68
N ASN A 418 -21.12 1.71 -45.95
CA ASN A 418 -20.04 0.82 -45.54
C ASN A 418 -20.51 -0.17 -44.46
N PRO A 419 -20.41 -1.49 -44.70
CA PRO A 419 -20.91 -2.52 -43.80
C PRO A 419 -20.19 -2.61 -42.45
N ILE A 420 -19.14 -1.84 -42.22
CA ILE A 420 -18.52 -1.70 -40.90
C ILE A 420 -19.44 -0.95 -39.93
N PHE A 421 -20.31 -0.07 -40.42
CA PHE A 421 -21.25 0.71 -39.65
C PHE A 421 -22.59 -0.01 -39.52
N THR A 422 -22.87 -0.61 -38.40
CA THR A 422 -24.10 -1.38 -38.13
C THR A 422 -24.94 -0.71 -37.06
N ALA A 423 -26.24 -0.96 -37.04
CA ALA A 423 -27.18 -0.39 -36.06
C ALA A 423 -26.96 -0.90 -34.65
N GLY A 424 -26.21 -1.97 -34.48
CA GLY A 424 -25.93 -2.50 -33.14
C GLY A 424 -24.84 -3.56 -33.16
N ASN A 425 -24.21 -3.70 -32.01
CA ASN A 425 -23.26 -4.75 -31.72
C ASN A 425 -23.57 -5.35 -30.36
N ARG A 426 -23.45 -6.66 -30.22
CA ARG A 426 -23.44 -7.30 -28.90
C ARG A 426 -22.12 -8.05 -28.71
N GLY A 427 -21.50 -7.80 -27.60
CA GLY A 427 -20.23 -8.43 -27.22
C GLY A 427 -20.43 -9.37 -26.03
N GLU A 428 -19.66 -10.44 -26.00
CA GLU A 428 -19.53 -11.31 -24.85
C GLU A 428 -18.06 -11.64 -24.66
N SER A 429 -17.59 -11.55 -23.42
CA SER A 429 -16.23 -11.95 -23.07
C SER A 429 -16.25 -12.75 -21.78
N LEU A 430 -15.80 -13.99 -21.89
CA LEU A 430 -15.68 -14.93 -20.77
C LEU A 430 -14.21 -15.19 -20.49
N SER A 431 -13.79 -14.94 -19.25
CA SER A 431 -12.42 -15.21 -18.80
C SER A 431 -12.45 -16.17 -17.60
N ASN A 432 -11.60 -17.19 -17.66
CA ASN A 432 -11.39 -18.13 -16.56
C ASN A 432 -9.89 -18.36 -16.38
N ILE A 433 -9.37 -17.98 -15.21
CA ILE A 433 -7.98 -18.19 -14.82
C ILE A 433 -7.94 -19.12 -13.62
N LEU A 434 -7.10 -20.14 -13.73
CA LEU A 434 -6.81 -21.10 -12.67
C LEU A 434 -5.31 -21.15 -12.46
N ALA A 435 -4.85 -20.95 -11.21
CA ALA A 435 -3.42 -21.05 -10.92
C ALA A 435 -3.16 -21.79 -9.60
N GLY A 436 -2.15 -22.66 -9.62
CA GLY A 436 -1.58 -23.35 -8.48
C GLY A 436 -0.11 -22.97 -8.28
N VAL A 437 0.30 -22.71 -7.05
CA VAL A 437 1.68 -22.39 -6.69
C VAL A 437 2.12 -23.23 -5.49
N LEU A 438 3.26 -23.90 -5.61
CA LEU A 438 3.93 -24.59 -4.52
C LEU A 438 5.31 -23.96 -4.29
N ALA A 439 5.62 -23.62 -3.05
CA ALA A 439 6.94 -23.14 -2.64
C ALA A 439 7.44 -23.88 -1.41
N ILE A 440 8.74 -24.14 -1.37
CA ILE A 440 9.44 -24.76 -0.25
C ILE A 440 10.68 -23.90 0.01
N ASP A 441 10.77 -23.36 1.22
CA ASP A 441 11.82 -22.45 1.64
C ASP A 441 12.52 -22.98 2.88
N TYR A 442 13.84 -23.10 2.83
CA TYR A 442 14.69 -23.48 3.94
C TYR A 442 15.60 -22.32 4.32
N SER A 443 15.57 -21.91 5.57
CA SER A 443 16.43 -20.88 6.14
C SER A 443 17.33 -21.47 7.23
N LEU A 444 18.60 -21.04 7.25
CA LEU A 444 19.62 -21.50 8.16
C LEU A 444 20.46 -20.35 8.67
N GLU A 445 20.56 -20.20 9.98
CA GLU A 445 21.52 -19.32 10.65
C GLU A 445 22.76 -20.13 11.05
N LEU A 446 23.84 -20.06 10.25
CA LEU A 446 25.08 -20.81 10.54
C LEU A 446 25.76 -20.28 11.80
N ASN A 447 25.73 -18.97 11.98
CA ASN A 447 26.22 -18.26 13.17
C ASN A 447 25.71 -16.81 13.17
N ASN A 448 26.10 -16.01 14.14
CA ASN A 448 25.66 -14.61 14.27
C ASN A 448 26.07 -13.70 13.08
N LYS A 449 26.96 -14.17 12.20
CA LYS A 449 27.46 -13.40 11.05
C LYS A 449 26.96 -13.93 9.72
N VAL A 450 26.59 -15.21 9.64
CA VAL A 450 26.26 -15.87 8.38
C VAL A 450 24.88 -16.51 8.47
N SER A 451 24.01 -16.16 7.56
CA SER A 451 22.76 -16.88 7.33
C SER A 451 22.59 -17.20 5.85
N ALA A 452 21.91 -18.30 5.57
CA ALA A 452 21.65 -18.79 4.23
C ALA A 452 20.17 -19.13 4.06
N GLY A 453 19.67 -19.02 2.85
CA GLY A 453 18.33 -19.44 2.47
C GLY A 453 18.36 -20.14 1.12
N PHE A 454 17.58 -21.19 1.01
CA PHE A 454 17.43 -22.01 -0.20
C PHE A 454 15.95 -22.25 -0.44
N GLY A 455 15.55 -22.31 -1.68
CA GLY A 455 14.16 -22.64 -1.96
C GLY A 455 13.93 -23.11 -3.38
N VAL A 456 12.81 -23.78 -3.53
CA VAL A 456 12.26 -24.21 -4.82
C VAL A 456 10.84 -23.73 -4.94
N LYS A 457 10.43 -23.40 -6.16
CA LYS A 457 9.08 -22.94 -6.45
C LYS A 457 8.61 -23.50 -7.79
N GLY A 458 7.38 -24.01 -7.81
CA GLY A 458 6.65 -24.38 -9.01
C GLY A 458 5.34 -23.62 -9.11
N SER A 459 4.97 -23.16 -10.31
CA SER A 459 3.64 -22.66 -10.58
C SER A 459 3.11 -23.16 -11.92
N LEU A 460 1.81 -23.46 -11.93
CA LEU A 460 1.04 -23.81 -13.12
C LEU A 460 -0.15 -22.87 -13.18
N ALA A 461 -0.33 -22.23 -14.33
CA ALA A 461 -1.49 -21.37 -14.56
C ALA A 461 -2.12 -21.69 -15.90
N GLU A 462 -3.45 -21.75 -15.92
CA GLU A 462 -4.27 -21.92 -17.09
C GLU A 462 -5.17 -20.69 -17.25
N ASN A 463 -5.25 -20.19 -18.45
CA ASN A 463 -6.06 -19.04 -18.79
C ASN A 463 -6.87 -19.34 -20.04
N ARG A 464 -8.18 -19.30 -19.93
CA ARG A 464 -9.11 -19.45 -21.03
C ARG A 464 -9.93 -18.19 -21.19
N ASN A 465 -9.90 -17.65 -22.40
CA ASN A 465 -10.64 -16.45 -22.76
C ASN A 465 -11.39 -16.72 -24.07
N ASP A 466 -12.70 -16.61 -24.00
CA ASP A 466 -13.60 -16.71 -25.13
C ASP A 466 -14.27 -15.36 -25.31
N SER A 467 -14.13 -14.76 -26.48
CA SER A 467 -14.80 -13.51 -26.82
C SER A 467 -15.35 -13.52 -28.22
N LYS A 468 -16.47 -12.88 -28.39
CA LYS A 468 -17.10 -12.64 -29.67
C LYS A 468 -17.82 -11.30 -29.69
N ILE A 469 -17.85 -10.66 -30.83
CA ILE A 469 -18.76 -9.54 -31.11
C ILE A 469 -19.65 -9.99 -32.26
N GLU A 470 -20.96 -9.84 -32.09
CA GLU A 470 -21.95 -10.00 -33.12
C GLU A 470 -22.43 -8.61 -33.54
N ARG A 471 -22.68 -8.42 -34.80
CA ARG A 471 -23.20 -7.19 -35.41
C ARG A 471 -24.61 -7.41 -35.89
N LYS A 472 -25.48 -6.41 -35.73
CA LYS A 472 -26.84 -6.44 -36.23
C LYS A 472 -26.84 -6.09 -37.70
N LEU A 473 -27.20 -7.06 -38.57
CA LEU A 473 -27.44 -6.88 -39.99
C LEU A 473 -28.92 -7.10 -40.23
N GLU A 474 -29.62 -6.04 -40.60
CA GLU A 474 -31.10 -6.03 -40.74
C GLU A 474 -31.76 -6.53 -39.44
N GLU A 475 -32.42 -7.67 -39.49
CA GLU A 475 -33.11 -8.29 -38.35
C GLU A 475 -32.28 -9.44 -37.69
N SER A 476 -31.13 -9.80 -38.27
CA SER A 476 -30.29 -10.89 -37.75
C SER A 476 -29.06 -10.40 -37.01
N TRP A 477 -28.55 -11.25 -36.10
CA TRP A 477 -27.25 -11.07 -35.45
C TRP A 477 -26.23 -12.04 -36.07
N GLU A 478 -25.17 -11.48 -36.64
CA GLU A 478 -24.09 -12.26 -37.24
C GLU A 478 -22.77 -12.01 -36.49
N ILE A 479 -21.97 -13.08 -36.33
CA ILE A 479 -20.65 -12.95 -35.74
C ILE A 479 -19.80 -12.07 -36.64
N ASP A 480 -19.18 -11.03 -36.07
CA ASP A 480 -18.12 -10.28 -36.75
C ASP A 480 -16.87 -11.16 -36.87
N PRO A 481 -16.51 -11.66 -38.06
CA PRO A 481 -15.39 -12.59 -38.18
C PRO A 481 -14.05 -12.01 -37.73
N ARG A 482 -13.94 -10.66 -37.59
CA ARG A 482 -12.76 -9.97 -37.08
C ARG A 482 -12.64 -10.04 -35.56
N SER A 483 -13.70 -10.43 -34.86
CA SER A 483 -13.83 -10.30 -33.41
C SER A 483 -13.81 -11.62 -32.66
N GLN A 484 -14.01 -12.74 -33.31
CA GLN A 484 -14.06 -14.03 -32.63
C GLN A 484 -12.66 -14.44 -32.20
N SER A 485 -12.51 -14.66 -30.91
CA SER A 485 -11.25 -15.09 -30.29
C SER A 485 -11.52 -16.12 -29.20
N ALA A 486 -10.89 -17.28 -29.32
CA ALA A 486 -10.86 -18.31 -28.28
C ALA A 486 -9.39 -18.60 -27.93
N VAL A 487 -8.89 -17.94 -26.92
CA VAL A 487 -7.49 -18.08 -26.50
C VAL A 487 -7.41 -18.96 -25.26
N TYR A 488 -6.72 -20.08 -25.41
CA TYR A 488 -6.28 -20.90 -24.30
C TYR A 488 -4.77 -20.77 -24.14
N SER A 489 -4.30 -20.51 -22.95
CA SER A 489 -2.88 -20.50 -22.63
C SER A 489 -2.58 -21.23 -21.33
N GLN A 490 -1.48 -21.98 -21.35
CA GLN A 490 -0.92 -22.64 -20.18
C GLN A 490 0.47 -22.08 -19.90
N GLU A 491 0.73 -21.68 -18.65
CA GLU A 491 2.02 -21.17 -18.19
C GLU A 491 2.59 -22.05 -17.09
N LYS A 492 3.84 -22.42 -17.23
CA LYS A 492 4.61 -23.22 -16.26
C LYS A 492 5.86 -22.44 -15.86
N ILE A 493 6.07 -22.33 -14.54
CA ILE A 493 7.29 -21.71 -13.98
C ILE A 493 7.89 -22.71 -13.01
N ALA A 494 9.18 -22.99 -13.17
CA ALA A 494 9.98 -23.72 -12.19
C ALA A 494 11.18 -22.86 -11.80
N ALA A 495 11.44 -22.75 -10.51
CA ALA A 495 12.51 -21.92 -10.00
C ALA A 495 13.24 -22.59 -8.84
N ILE A 496 14.55 -22.35 -8.77
CA ILE A 496 15.40 -22.67 -7.65
C ILE A 496 16.22 -21.44 -7.28
N TYR A 497 16.42 -21.20 -6.00
CA TYR A 497 17.24 -20.08 -5.55
C TYR A 497 18.09 -20.41 -4.33
N ALA A 498 19.18 -19.69 -4.19
CA ALA A 498 20.03 -19.64 -3.01
C ALA A 498 20.37 -18.18 -2.68
N GLN A 499 20.41 -17.87 -1.39
CA GLN A 499 20.79 -16.54 -0.92
C GLN A 499 21.62 -16.66 0.36
N TRP A 500 22.53 -15.71 0.55
CA TRP A 500 23.40 -15.62 1.71
C TRP A 500 23.40 -14.18 2.24
N LYS A 501 23.44 -14.05 3.54
CA LYS A 501 23.68 -12.80 4.25
C LYS A 501 24.95 -12.98 5.08
N TYR A 502 25.88 -12.04 4.95
CA TYR A 502 27.12 -12.01 5.70
C TYR A 502 27.30 -10.67 6.40
N VAL A 503 27.43 -10.68 7.72
CA VAL A 503 27.74 -9.50 8.54
C VAL A 503 29.26 -9.33 8.55
N LEU A 504 29.76 -8.45 7.67
CA LEU A 504 31.19 -8.14 7.54
C LEU A 504 31.72 -7.45 8.81
N HIS A 505 30.92 -6.54 9.35
CA HIS A 505 31.17 -5.74 10.56
C HIS A 505 29.80 -5.41 11.18
N PRO A 506 29.69 -5.11 12.50
CA PRO A 506 28.41 -4.72 13.11
C PRO A 506 27.63 -3.62 12.37
N LYS A 507 28.33 -2.80 11.58
CA LYS A 507 27.75 -1.74 10.76
C LYS A 507 27.68 -2.07 9.26
N SER A 508 28.13 -3.23 8.83
CA SER A 508 28.24 -3.58 7.40
C SER A 508 27.73 -4.98 7.14
N THR A 509 26.78 -5.10 6.22
CA THR A 509 26.18 -6.37 5.83
C THR A 509 26.19 -6.47 4.30
N ILE A 510 26.56 -7.63 3.77
CA ILE A 510 26.37 -8.00 2.38
C ILE A 510 25.34 -9.13 2.29
N GLN A 511 24.41 -9.00 1.37
CA GLN A 511 23.46 -10.04 1.03
C GLN A 511 23.57 -10.31 -0.46
N ALA A 512 23.76 -11.58 -0.83
CA ALA A 512 23.83 -12.00 -2.21
C ALA A 512 22.88 -13.17 -2.43
N GLY A 513 22.30 -13.23 -3.61
CA GLY A 513 21.41 -14.32 -3.98
C GLY A 513 21.41 -14.55 -5.48
N LEU A 514 21.13 -15.77 -5.86
CA LEU A 514 21.01 -16.18 -7.23
C LEU A 514 19.77 -17.05 -7.36
N ARG A 515 18.92 -16.70 -8.33
CA ARG A 515 17.73 -17.45 -8.69
C ARG A 515 17.81 -17.85 -10.15
N TYR A 516 17.50 -19.12 -10.43
CA TYR A 516 17.32 -19.63 -11.78
C TYR A 516 15.85 -19.88 -11.98
N GLU A 517 15.28 -19.38 -13.10
CA GLU A 517 13.90 -19.66 -13.48
C GLU A 517 13.86 -20.24 -14.90
N TYR A 518 13.10 -21.34 -15.02
CA TYR A 518 12.59 -21.87 -16.28
C TYR A 518 11.13 -21.47 -16.41
N TRP A 519 10.78 -20.85 -17.52
CA TRP A 519 9.44 -20.39 -17.87
C TRP A 519 9.05 -20.90 -19.23
N GLN A 520 7.84 -21.45 -19.33
CA GLN A 520 7.23 -21.91 -20.57
C GLN A 520 5.80 -21.41 -20.64
N ARG A 521 5.39 -20.88 -21.79
CA ARG A 521 4.02 -20.51 -22.09
C ARG A 521 3.59 -21.11 -23.41
N GLU A 522 2.53 -21.89 -23.38
CA GLU A 522 1.83 -22.43 -24.54
C GLU A 522 0.58 -21.59 -24.80
N VAL A 523 0.31 -21.28 -26.06
CA VAL A 523 -0.89 -20.56 -26.48
C VAL A 523 -1.43 -21.28 -27.72
N ASN A 524 -2.71 -21.63 -27.71
CA ASN A 524 -3.35 -22.39 -28.81
C ASN A 524 -3.29 -21.71 -30.18
N LEU A 525 -2.92 -20.44 -30.27
CA LEU A 525 -2.74 -19.69 -31.51
C LEU A 525 -1.37 -19.92 -32.19
N TYR A 526 -0.44 -20.62 -31.48
CA TYR A 526 0.94 -20.81 -31.94
C TYR A 526 1.39 -22.25 -31.76
N ASP A 527 2.09 -22.78 -32.77
CA ASP A 527 2.58 -24.17 -32.78
C ASP A 527 3.73 -24.39 -31.80
N LYS A 528 4.47 -23.36 -31.47
CA LYS A 528 5.65 -23.46 -30.59
C LYS A 528 5.43 -22.71 -29.27
N PRO A 529 5.80 -23.31 -28.14
CA PRO A 529 5.77 -22.63 -26.87
C PRO A 529 6.81 -21.48 -26.80
N PHE A 530 6.48 -20.45 -26.09
CA PHE A 530 7.46 -19.45 -25.66
C PHE A 530 8.22 -20.01 -24.45
N THR A 531 9.53 -20.06 -24.54
CA THR A 531 10.37 -20.58 -23.46
C THR A 531 11.48 -19.60 -23.07
N MET A 532 11.84 -19.59 -21.80
CA MET A 532 12.94 -18.80 -21.30
C MET A 532 13.58 -19.51 -20.10
N ALA A 533 14.90 -19.56 -20.09
CA ALA A 533 15.71 -20.02 -18.96
C ALA A 533 16.74 -18.93 -18.62
N LYS A 534 16.66 -18.34 -17.44
CA LYS A 534 17.50 -17.18 -17.07
C LYS A 534 17.91 -17.21 -15.59
N LEU A 535 19.07 -16.58 -15.33
CA LEU A 535 19.57 -16.31 -14.00
C LEU A 535 19.20 -14.88 -13.59
N PHE A 536 18.78 -14.74 -12.32
CA PHE A 536 18.39 -13.51 -11.68
C PHE A 536 19.24 -13.26 -10.43
N PRO A 537 20.43 -12.67 -10.60
CA PRO A 537 21.29 -12.29 -9.48
C PRO A 537 20.73 -11.10 -8.71
N THR A 538 20.98 -11.10 -7.40
CA THR A 538 20.70 -10.00 -6.50
C THR A 538 21.86 -9.82 -5.54
N VAL A 539 22.39 -8.61 -5.41
CA VAL A 539 23.43 -8.29 -4.44
C VAL A 539 23.08 -6.98 -3.75
N THR A 540 23.10 -6.98 -2.42
CA THR A 540 22.85 -5.79 -1.62
C THR A 540 23.98 -5.63 -0.60
N TYR A 541 24.60 -4.46 -0.59
CA TYR A 541 25.51 -4.02 0.46
C TYR A 541 24.80 -2.96 1.30
N THR A 542 24.77 -3.16 2.60
CA THR A 542 24.19 -2.19 3.55
C THR A 542 25.26 -1.75 4.53
N PHE A 543 25.42 -0.45 4.67
CA PHE A 543 26.32 0.18 5.64
C PHE A 543 25.55 1.14 6.54
N THR A 544 25.62 0.92 7.85
CA THR A 544 24.92 1.70 8.89
C THR A 544 25.97 2.38 9.77
N PRO A 545 26.51 3.54 9.35
CA PRO A 545 27.57 4.23 10.09
C PRO A 545 27.12 4.66 11.48
N SER A 546 25.82 4.95 11.65
CA SER A 546 25.18 5.30 12.93
C SER A 546 23.72 4.84 12.94
N ASP A 547 23.08 4.80 14.10
CA ASP A 547 21.64 4.45 14.28
C ASP A 547 20.69 5.33 13.45
N LYS A 548 21.20 6.47 12.94
CA LYS A 548 20.39 7.45 12.19
C LYS A 548 20.75 7.51 10.70
N ALA A 549 21.72 6.72 10.24
CA ALA A 549 22.17 6.77 8.85
C ALA A 549 22.38 5.37 8.30
N THR A 550 21.88 5.11 7.09
CA THR A 550 22.05 3.86 6.35
C THR A 550 22.33 4.16 4.90
N LEU A 551 23.37 3.54 4.34
CA LEU A 551 23.66 3.47 2.91
C LEU A 551 23.38 2.05 2.44
N SER A 552 22.57 1.90 1.40
CA SER A 552 22.32 0.60 0.75
C SER A 552 22.65 0.71 -0.73
N ILE A 553 23.46 -0.20 -1.23
CA ILE A 553 23.76 -0.33 -2.66
C ILE A 553 23.26 -1.69 -3.10
N ASN A 554 22.40 -1.72 -4.11
CA ASN A 554 21.75 -2.91 -4.60
C ASN A 554 21.91 -3.05 -6.11
N TYR A 555 22.26 -4.24 -6.57
CA TYR A 555 22.11 -4.66 -7.96
C TYR A 555 21.13 -5.82 -8.01
N ASN A 556 20.20 -5.79 -8.96
CA ASN A 556 19.32 -6.91 -9.24
C ASN A 556 18.95 -6.97 -10.72
N ARG A 557 18.73 -8.20 -11.21
CA ARG A 557 18.05 -8.48 -12.47
C ARG A 557 16.67 -9.02 -12.18
N ARG A 558 15.68 -8.52 -12.90
CA ARG A 558 14.26 -8.86 -12.73
C ARG A 558 13.59 -9.14 -14.08
N ILE A 559 12.39 -9.71 -14.03
CA ILE A 559 11.53 -9.92 -15.19
C ILE A 559 10.16 -9.31 -14.92
N SER A 560 9.49 -8.80 -15.96
CA SER A 560 8.06 -8.48 -15.92
C SER A 560 7.38 -9.23 -17.07
N ARG A 561 6.56 -10.21 -16.69
CA ARG A 561 5.80 -11.01 -17.66
C ARG A 561 4.58 -10.25 -18.13
N PRO A 562 4.15 -10.40 -19.40
CA PRO A 562 2.86 -9.85 -19.85
C PRO A 562 1.74 -10.36 -18.94
N ALA A 563 0.80 -9.49 -18.59
CA ALA A 563 -0.41 -9.93 -17.90
C ALA A 563 -1.26 -10.79 -18.84
N TYR A 564 -2.06 -11.71 -18.29
CA TYR A 564 -2.91 -12.57 -19.12
C TYR A 564 -3.86 -11.75 -20.00
N THR A 565 -4.43 -10.66 -19.48
CA THR A 565 -5.29 -9.74 -20.23
C THR A 565 -4.55 -9.01 -21.36
N ASP A 566 -3.24 -8.73 -21.19
CA ASP A 566 -2.45 -8.10 -22.25
C ASP A 566 -2.22 -9.03 -23.45
N LEU A 567 -2.37 -10.34 -23.24
CA LEU A 567 -2.15 -11.38 -24.27
C LEU A 567 -3.41 -11.78 -25.02
N ILE A 568 -4.59 -11.38 -24.51
CA ILE A 568 -5.88 -11.83 -25.03
C ILE A 568 -6.26 -10.96 -26.21
N SER A 569 -6.54 -11.57 -27.36
CA SER A 569 -7.07 -10.87 -28.54
C SER A 569 -8.56 -10.51 -28.39
N ASN A 570 -9.00 -10.13 -27.20
CA ASN A 570 -10.37 -9.67 -27.00
C ASN A 570 -10.55 -8.29 -27.57
N LEU A 571 -11.44 -8.17 -28.54
CA LEU A 571 -11.82 -6.87 -29.07
C LEU A 571 -12.87 -6.22 -28.17
N PHE A 572 -12.51 -5.13 -27.53
CA PHE A 572 -13.48 -4.25 -26.89
C PHE A 572 -13.82 -3.11 -27.86
N TYR A 573 -15.09 -2.95 -28.16
CA TYR A 573 -15.57 -2.03 -29.18
C TYR A 573 -15.68 -0.61 -28.61
N ASN A 574 -14.93 0.33 -29.16
CA ASN A 574 -15.11 1.75 -28.86
C ASN A 574 -16.03 2.42 -29.89
N ASP A 575 -15.74 2.23 -31.15
CA ASP A 575 -16.54 2.63 -32.30
C ASP A 575 -16.22 1.67 -33.47
N PRO A 576 -16.99 1.68 -34.58
CA PRO A 576 -16.80 0.76 -35.71
C PRO A 576 -15.40 0.79 -36.31
N THR A 577 -14.65 1.85 -36.10
CA THR A 577 -13.31 2.07 -36.70
C THR A 577 -12.16 1.85 -35.73
N PHE A 578 -12.47 1.63 -34.42
CA PHE A 578 -11.44 1.58 -33.39
C PHE A 578 -11.80 0.61 -32.27
N VAL A 579 -10.92 -0.33 -31.98
CA VAL A 579 -11.11 -1.36 -30.95
C VAL A 579 -9.91 -1.43 -30.02
N PHE A 580 -10.15 -1.93 -28.82
CA PHE A 580 -9.11 -2.30 -27.86
C PHE A 580 -8.89 -3.81 -27.94
N SER A 581 -7.63 -4.26 -27.88
CA SER A 581 -7.27 -5.68 -27.91
C SER A 581 -6.00 -5.92 -27.10
N GLY A 582 -5.76 -7.16 -26.69
CA GLY A 582 -4.44 -7.59 -26.24
C GLY A 582 -3.50 -7.88 -27.43
N ASN A 583 -2.28 -8.32 -27.09
CA ASN A 583 -1.26 -8.69 -28.05
C ASN A 583 -0.57 -10.00 -27.61
N PRO A 584 -0.91 -11.13 -28.22
CA PRO A 584 -0.34 -12.43 -27.83
C PRO A 584 1.16 -12.56 -28.16
N LEU A 585 1.73 -11.68 -28.97
CA LEU A 585 3.16 -11.66 -29.34
C LEU A 585 4.06 -10.95 -28.30
N LEU A 586 3.52 -10.44 -27.22
CA LEU A 586 4.30 -9.75 -26.21
C LEU A 586 5.41 -10.63 -25.62
N LYS A 587 6.60 -10.04 -25.58
CA LYS A 587 7.77 -10.60 -24.91
C LYS A 587 7.85 -10.11 -23.47
N PRO A 588 8.36 -10.95 -22.53
CA PRO A 588 8.66 -10.45 -21.18
C PRO A 588 9.72 -9.35 -21.19
N THR A 589 9.56 -8.37 -20.31
CA THR A 589 10.55 -7.34 -20.05
C THR A 589 11.64 -7.89 -19.13
N LEU A 590 12.91 -7.71 -19.47
CA LEU A 590 14.05 -7.96 -18.58
C LEU A 590 14.58 -6.61 -18.10
N THR A 591 14.78 -6.48 -16.79
CA THR A 591 15.20 -5.24 -16.14
C THR A 591 16.46 -5.47 -15.30
N ASP A 592 17.54 -4.75 -15.60
CA ASP A 592 18.73 -4.62 -14.77
C ASP A 592 18.69 -3.30 -14.01
N VAL A 593 18.88 -3.34 -12.69
CA VAL A 593 18.87 -2.15 -11.83
C VAL A 593 20.10 -2.13 -10.94
N LEU A 594 20.83 -1.01 -10.99
CA LEU A 594 21.84 -0.66 -9.97
C LEU A 594 21.32 0.55 -9.19
N LYS A 595 21.17 0.41 -7.89
CA LYS A 595 20.54 1.40 -7.01
C LYS A 595 21.41 1.69 -5.80
N ALA A 596 21.48 2.96 -5.40
CA ALA A 596 22.09 3.42 -4.15
C ALA A 596 21.06 4.27 -3.39
N ASP A 597 20.73 3.88 -2.16
CA ASP A 597 19.84 4.61 -1.25
C ASP A 597 20.65 5.06 -0.03
N TYR A 598 20.61 6.34 0.27
CA TYR A 598 21.15 6.90 1.51
C TYR A 598 20.01 7.49 2.34
N THR A 599 19.83 6.97 3.54
CA THR A 599 18.83 7.46 4.49
C THR A 599 19.53 8.02 5.71
N THR A 600 19.16 9.24 6.12
CA THR A 600 19.67 9.84 7.35
C THR A 600 18.63 10.77 7.97
N ARG A 601 18.36 10.62 9.28
CA ARG A 601 17.38 11.46 10.01
C ARG A 601 16.04 11.62 9.28
N GLY A 602 15.57 10.58 8.60
CA GLY A 602 14.34 10.57 7.80
C GLY A 602 14.52 11.03 6.35
N LEU A 603 15.55 11.80 5.99
CA LEU A 603 15.88 12.09 4.59
C LEU A 603 16.28 10.81 3.89
N THR A 604 15.67 10.52 2.75
CA THR A 604 16.07 9.45 1.83
C THR A 604 16.48 10.05 0.50
N LEU A 605 17.69 9.73 0.05
CA LEU A 605 18.22 10.01 -1.28
C LEU A 605 18.44 8.69 -1.99
N GLY A 606 17.80 8.48 -3.13
CA GLY A 606 17.95 7.28 -3.95
C GLY A 606 18.41 7.65 -5.36
N LEU A 607 19.48 7.01 -5.82
CA LEU A 607 19.94 7.10 -7.20
C LEU A 607 19.87 5.70 -7.81
N SER A 608 19.25 5.55 -8.99
CA SER A 608 19.23 4.27 -9.69
C SER A 608 19.50 4.41 -11.17
N LEU A 609 20.26 3.47 -11.71
CA LEU A 609 20.50 3.25 -13.13
C LEU A 609 19.72 2.02 -13.52
N GLN A 610 18.91 2.11 -14.58
CA GLN A 610 18.04 1.03 -15.02
C GLN A 610 18.16 0.83 -16.53
N HIS A 611 18.19 -0.42 -16.93
CA HIS A 611 18.12 -0.83 -18.31
C HIS A 611 17.05 -1.91 -18.48
N GLU A 612 16.06 -1.63 -19.33
CA GLU A 612 14.95 -2.51 -19.65
C GLU A 612 15.04 -2.95 -21.10
N VAL A 613 14.89 -4.24 -21.34
CA VAL A 613 14.80 -4.83 -22.67
C VAL A 613 13.37 -5.30 -22.87
N HIS A 614 12.75 -4.90 -23.97
CA HIS A 614 11.35 -5.16 -24.32
C HIS A 614 10.33 -4.68 -23.27
N PRO A 615 10.42 -3.41 -22.74
CA PRO A 615 9.40 -2.92 -21.85
C PRO A 615 8.03 -2.90 -22.53
N ILE A 616 6.97 -3.26 -21.76
CA ILE A 616 5.59 -3.36 -22.26
C ILE A 616 4.87 -2.04 -21.98
N LEU A 617 4.34 -1.41 -23.04
CA LEU A 617 3.47 -0.25 -22.93
C LEU A 617 2.07 -0.59 -23.45
N ARG A 618 1.05 -0.20 -22.67
CA ARG A 618 -0.36 -0.42 -23.02
C ARG A 618 -0.90 0.70 -23.91
N TYR A 619 -2.04 0.45 -24.54
CA TYR A 619 -2.81 1.44 -25.30
C TYR A 619 -2.03 2.12 -26.43
N GLN A 620 -1.16 1.37 -27.10
CA GLN A 620 -0.45 1.83 -28.26
C GLN A 620 -1.27 1.50 -29.53
N ILE A 621 -1.39 2.46 -30.45
CA ILE A 621 -2.23 2.30 -31.63
C ILE A 621 -1.45 1.57 -32.72
N THR A 622 -2.04 0.48 -33.19
CA THR A 622 -1.58 -0.36 -34.30
C THR A 622 -2.75 -0.61 -35.27
N THR A 623 -2.63 -1.55 -36.16
CA THR A 623 -3.68 -1.92 -37.09
C THR A 623 -3.82 -3.45 -37.18
N ASN A 624 -4.97 -3.93 -37.66
CA ASN A 624 -5.17 -5.32 -37.99
C ASN A 624 -4.46 -5.71 -39.33
N GLN A 625 -4.52 -6.98 -39.72
CA GLN A 625 -3.88 -7.50 -40.91
C GLN A 625 -4.40 -6.82 -42.21
N THR A 626 -5.71 -6.53 -42.27
CA THR A 626 -6.34 -5.86 -43.41
C THR A 626 -6.11 -4.36 -43.46
N LYS A 627 -5.53 -3.77 -42.36
CA LYS A 627 -5.26 -2.34 -42.18
C LYS A 627 -6.51 -1.45 -42.28
N ASP A 628 -7.66 -1.98 -41.90
CA ASP A 628 -8.96 -1.30 -42.02
C ASP A 628 -9.47 -0.72 -40.70
N ILE A 629 -9.01 -1.24 -39.55
CA ILE A 629 -9.35 -0.72 -38.21
C ILE A 629 -8.13 -0.38 -37.37
N GLY A 630 -8.27 0.65 -36.57
CA GLY A 630 -7.29 0.98 -35.55
C GLY A 630 -7.44 0.06 -34.34
N ILE A 631 -6.34 -0.46 -33.83
CA ILE A 631 -6.29 -1.32 -32.65
C ILE A 631 -5.44 -0.64 -31.59
N SER A 632 -6.02 -0.36 -30.45
CA SER A 632 -5.25 0.00 -29.25
C SER A 632 -4.86 -1.27 -28.50
N SER A 633 -3.58 -1.57 -28.47
CA SER A 633 -3.07 -2.80 -27.86
C SER A 633 -1.73 -2.57 -27.14
N PRO A 634 -1.38 -3.44 -26.19
CA PRO A 634 -0.05 -3.38 -25.58
C PRO A 634 1.04 -3.74 -26.61
N GLN A 635 2.16 -3.03 -26.56
CA GLN A 635 3.31 -3.21 -27.43
C GLN A 635 4.61 -3.25 -26.60
N ASN A 636 5.62 -3.98 -27.11
CA ASN A 636 6.96 -3.89 -26.57
C ASN A 636 7.71 -2.70 -27.20
N LEU A 637 8.40 -1.92 -26.37
CA LEU A 637 9.51 -1.08 -26.84
C LEU A 637 10.73 -1.96 -27.13
N ASP A 638 11.70 -1.45 -27.88
CA ASP A 638 12.97 -2.15 -28.06
C ASP A 638 13.76 -2.17 -26.75
N TYR A 639 13.91 -1.01 -26.13
CA TYR A 639 14.54 -0.83 -24.84
C TYR A 639 14.06 0.47 -24.16
N GLN A 640 14.32 0.55 -22.85
CA GLN A 640 14.30 1.81 -22.09
C GLN A 640 15.51 1.86 -21.15
N LYS A 641 16.20 2.99 -21.13
CA LYS A 641 17.28 3.30 -20.17
C LYS A 641 16.82 4.47 -19.30
N SER A 642 17.09 4.41 -18.01
CA SER A 642 16.74 5.51 -17.12
C SER A 642 17.75 5.73 -16.01
N ILE A 643 17.93 7.01 -15.66
CA ILE A 643 18.63 7.46 -14.46
C ILE A 643 17.58 8.10 -13.59
N ASN A 644 17.35 7.56 -12.40
CA ASN A 644 16.30 8.00 -11.50
C ASN A 644 16.89 8.56 -10.21
N LEU A 645 16.47 9.76 -9.85
CA LEU A 645 16.77 10.40 -8.56
C LEU A 645 15.48 10.44 -7.74
N PHE A 646 15.50 9.82 -6.58
CA PHE A 646 14.42 9.87 -5.60
C PHE A 646 14.86 10.65 -4.37
N VAL A 647 14.04 11.61 -3.94
CA VAL A 647 14.25 12.39 -2.72
C VAL A 647 12.98 12.31 -1.89
N SER A 648 13.11 12.02 -0.60
CA SER A 648 11.99 12.00 0.33
C SER A 648 12.42 12.56 1.68
N TYR A 649 11.64 13.50 2.21
CA TYR A 649 11.96 14.16 3.47
C TYR A 649 10.70 14.37 4.34
N PRO A 650 10.68 13.78 5.57
CA PRO A 650 9.69 14.10 6.59
C PRO A 650 10.16 15.34 7.37
N LEU A 651 9.39 16.42 7.33
CA LEU A 651 9.63 17.65 8.06
C LEU A 651 8.63 17.79 9.22
N SER A 652 9.11 17.83 10.44
CA SER A 652 8.31 18.23 11.60
C SER A 652 8.46 19.74 11.82
N VAL A 653 7.53 20.52 11.27
CA VAL A 653 7.54 21.99 11.42
C VAL A 653 7.31 22.36 12.88
N THR A 654 6.36 21.66 13.51
CA THR A 654 6.06 21.74 14.94
C THR A 654 5.64 20.36 15.46
N LYS A 655 5.38 20.21 16.78
CA LYS A 655 4.84 18.96 17.34
C LYS A 655 3.45 18.60 16.79
N TRP A 656 2.69 19.58 16.33
CA TRP A 656 1.32 19.43 15.82
C TRP A 656 1.23 19.53 14.29
N TRP A 657 2.30 19.95 13.55
CA TRP A 657 2.32 20.05 12.12
C TRP A 657 3.50 19.29 11.52
N LYS A 658 3.18 18.24 10.77
CA LYS A 658 4.15 17.39 10.08
C LYS A 658 3.88 17.46 8.59
N ILE A 659 4.95 17.62 7.81
CA ILE A 659 4.94 17.61 6.35
C ILE A 659 5.77 16.42 5.90
N TRP A 660 5.32 15.75 4.88
CA TRP A 660 6.10 14.79 4.18
C TRP A 660 6.11 15.14 2.69
N ALA A 661 7.29 15.23 2.08
CA ALA A 661 7.46 15.56 0.68
C ALA A 661 8.35 14.52 0.00
N SER A 662 8.04 14.14 -1.23
CA SER A 662 8.94 13.35 -2.06
C SER A 662 8.89 13.79 -3.51
N SER A 663 10.02 13.60 -4.20
CA SER A 663 10.19 13.84 -5.62
C SER A 663 10.86 12.64 -6.27
N THR A 664 10.37 12.25 -7.43
CA THR A 664 11.04 11.33 -8.33
C THR A 664 11.33 12.06 -9.63
N THR A 665 12.60 12.16 -9.98
CA THR A 665 13.05 12.74 -11.26
C THR A 665 13.79 11.66 -12.03
N SER A 666 13.38 11.40 -13.29
CA SER A 666 13.97 10.36 -14.13
C SER A 666 14.35 10.92 -15.48
N LEU A 667 15.63 10.82 -15.86
CA LEU A 667 16.04 10.99 -17.24
C LEU A 667 15.84 9.66 -17.95
N ARG A 668 14.94 9.64 -18.95
CA ARG A 668 14.56 8.43 -19.69
C ARG A 668 14.92 8.55 -21.14
N ASN A 669 15.43 7.45 -21.68
CA ASN A 669 15.66 7.28 -23.12
C ASN A 669 15.04 5.94 -23.52
N TYR A 670 14.18 5.93 -24.56
CA TYR A 670 13.62 4.70 -25.10
C TYR A 670 13.45 4.75 -26.60
N LYS A 671 13.31 3.55 -27.20
CA LYS A 671 13.11 3.37 -28.64
C LYS A 671 11.79 2.66 -28.93
N VAL A 672 11.04 3.22 -29.88
CA VAL A 672 9.77 2.71 -30.42
C VAL A 672 10.02 2.21 -31.85
N SER A 673 9.67 0.95 -32.14
CA SER A 673 9.81 0.38 -33.50
C SER A 673 8.49 -0.15 -34.07
N TYR A 674 7.39 -0.17 -33.32
CA TYR A 674 6.05 -0.58 -33.80
C TYR A 674 5.30 0.54 -34.55
N SER A 675 5.81 1.77 -34.60
CA SER A 675 5.23 2.91 -35.30
C SER A 675 5.66 2.94 -36.80
N LEU A 676 5.02 3.75 -37.61
CA LEU A 676 5.34 3.89 -39.06
C LEU A 676 6.80 4.29 -39.28
N LYS A 677 7.33 5.12 -38.39
CA LYS A 677 8.75 5.54 -38.38
C LYS A 677 9.33 5.23 -37.02
N PRO A 678 10.28 4.30 -36.90
CA PRO A 678 10.99 4.06 -35.65
C PRO A 678 11.57 5.37 -35.11
N ALA A 679 11.44 5.57 -33.81
CA ALA A 679 11.90 6.80 -33.17
C ALA A 679 12.47 6.50 -31.79
N GLU A 680 13.41 7.35 -31.40
CA GLU A 680 14.05 7.33 -30.09
C GLU A 680 13.78 8.67 -29.39
N LYS A 681 13.50 8.62 -28.09
CA LYS A 681 13.18 9.80 -27.31
C LYS A 681 13.90 9.83 -25.98
N THR A 682 14.57 10.94 -25.71
CA THR A 682 15.07 11.29 -24.38
C THR A 682 14.22 12.39 -23.78
N PHE A 683 13.80 12.22 -22.51
CA PHE A 683 12.99 13.20 -21.80
C PHE A 683 13.17 13.06 -20.29
N VAL A 684 12.77 14.10 -19.57
CA VAL A 684 12.72 14.09 -18.11
C VAL A 684 11.29 13.78 -17.68
N PHE A 685 11.12 12.72 -16.89
CA PHE A 685 9.91 12.45 -16.13
C PHE A 685 10.09 12.98 -14.71
N GLN A 686 9.11 13.69 -14.19
CA GLN A 686 9.12 14.17 -12.81
C GLN A 686 7.75 13.97 -12.16
N ASN A 687 7.78 13.47 -10.91
CA ASN A 687 6.62 13.35 -10.03
C ASN A 687 6.93 13.99 -8.69
N LEU A 688 5.98 14.76 -8.17
CA LEU A 688 6.02 15.34 -6.83
C LEU A 688 4.88 14.78 -5.98
N ASN A 689 5.15 14.45 -4.72
CA ASN A 689 4.15 14.10 -3.72
C ASN A 689 4.33 14.94 -2.47
N LEU A 690 3.23 15.40 -1.91
CA LEU A 690 3.20 16.18 -0.68
C LEU A 690 2.06 15.68 0.21
N SER A 691 2.35 15.46 1.49
CA SER A 691 1.33 15.15 2.50
C SER A 691 1.60 16.00 3.74
N GLN A 692 0.56 16.58 4.31
CA GLN A 692 0.62 17.39 5.52
C GLN A 692 -0.40 16.84 6.53
N ASN A 693 0.05 16.67 7.76
CA ASN A 693 -0.80 16.26 8.89
C ASN A 693 -0.72 17.32 9.98
N ILE A 694 -1.88 17.84 10.37
CA ILE A 694 -2.06 18.92 11.33
C ILE A 694 -2.94 18.40 12.47
N VAL A 695 -2.36 18.27 13.66
CA VAL A 695 -3.07 17.86 14.87
C VAL A 695 -3.61 19.10 15.58
N LEU A 696 -4.94 19.20 15.68
CA LEU A 696 -5.64 20.33 16.28
C LEU A 696 -6.12 19.98 17.71
N PRO A 697 -6.42 20.99 18.54
CA PRO A 697 -7.05 20.77 19.86
C PRO A 697 -8.32 19.93 19.80
N LYS A 698 -8.73 19.36 20.93
CA LYS A 698 -9.94 18.54 21.07
C LYS A 698 -9.94 17.29 20.19
N ASN A 699 -8.77 16.71 19.90
CA ASN A 699 -8.60 15.48 19.09
C ASN A 699 -9.13 15.59 17.64
N PHE A 700 -9.01 16.76 17.02
CA PHE A 700 -9.16 16.91 15.58
C PHE A 700 -7.81 16.72 14.90
N GLU A 701 -7.82 16.13 13.72
CA GLU A 701 -6.65 16.02 12.84
C GLU A 701 -7.09 16.41 11.43
N VAL A 702 -6.29 17.22 10.75
CA VAL A 702 -6.49 17.63 9.35
C VAL A 702 -5.33 17.08 8.53
N GLU A 703 -5.65 16.49 7.38
CA GLU A 703 -4.65 16.01 6.42
C GLU A 703 -4.92 16.63 5.05
N LEU A 704 -3.84 17.13 4.42
CA LEU A 704 -3.82 17.54 3.02
C LEU A 704 -2.77 16.68 2.33
N SER A 705 -3.14 16.00 1.24
CA SER A 705 -2.20 15.19 0.48
C SER A 705 -2.45 15.34 -1.02
N GLY A 706 -1.38 15.34 -1.80
CA GLY A 706 -1.50 15.45 -3.24
C GLY A 706 -0.25 15.03 -3.97
N TRP A 707 -0.40 14.86 -5.26
CA TRP A 707 0.69 14.55 -6.16
C TRP A 707 0.51 15.25 -7.49
N TYR A 708 1.62 15.46 -8.22
CA TYR A 708 1.64 16.04 -9.55
C TYR A 708 2.69 15.37 -10.43
N ASN A 709 2.27 14.93 -11.61
CA ASN A 709 3.14 14.47 -12.69
C ASN A 709 3.36 15.62 -13.68
N PHE A 710 4.62 15.95 -13.95
CA PHE A 710 4.98 16.87 -15.01
C PHE A 710 4.75 16.23 -16.39
N PRO A 711 4.73 16.99 -17.48
CA PRO A 711 4.56 16.42 -18.82
C PRO A 711 5.60 15.36 -19.14
N PHE A 712 5.17 14.27 -19.79
CA PHE A 712 6.02 13.13 -20.11
C PHE A 712 5.56 12.41 -21.39
N PHE A 713 6.40 11.47 -21.85
CA PHE A 713 6.08 10.61 -22.99
C PHE A 713 5.80 9.17 -22.53
N GLU A 714 4.83 8.53 -23.20
CA GLU A 714 4.48 7.13 -23.02
C GLU A 714 4.32 6.48 -24.41
N GLY A 715 5.35 5.76 -24.87
CA GLY A 715 5.43 5.29 -26.25
C GLY A 715 5.36 6.46 -27.24
N THR A 716 4.42 6.41 -28.16
CA THR A 716 4.22 7.47 -29.15
C THR A 716 3.46 8.68 -28.61
N ASN A 717 2.91 8.59 -27.40
CA ASN A 717 2.01 9.60 -26.84
C ASN A 717 2.76 10.62 -25.98
N HIS A 718 2.37 11.88 -26.08
CA HIS A 718 2.79 12.95 -25.18
C HIS A 718 1.67 13.29 -24.20
N ILE A 719 1.90 13.15 -22.92
CA ILE A 719 0.95 13.38 -21.84
C ILE A 719 1.28 14.69 -21.15
N LYS A 720 0.30 15.61 -21.05
CA LYS A 720 0.45 16.85 -20.29
C LYS A 720 0.48 16.60 -18.79
N GLY A 721 1.02 17.54 -18.03
CA GLY A 721 1.06 17.45 -16.58
C GLY A 721 -0.34 17.37 -15.95
N PHE A 722 -0.49 16.56 -14.88
CA PHE A 722 -1.73 16.41 -14.14
C PHE A 722 -1.47 15.97 -12.71
N GLY A 723 -2.43 16.23 -11.83
CA GLY A 723 -2.30 15.88 -10.40
C GLY A 723 -3.59 16.04 -9.64
N VAL A 724 -3.53 15.72 -8.35
CA VAL A 724 -4.67 15.69 -7.41
C VAL A 724 -4.26 16.31 -6.10
N LEU A 725 -5.19 17.02 -5.45
CA LEU A 725 -5.08 17.47 -4.07
C LEU A 725 -6.26 16.91 -3.27
N ASN A 726 -5.98 16.13 -2.23
CA ASN A 726 -6.97 15.54 -1.34
C ASN A 726 -6.97 16.26 0.01
N ALA A 727 -8.13 16.40 0.64
CA ALA A 727 -8.27 16.92 1.99
C ALA A 727 -9.10 15.98 2.88
N GLY A 728 -8.81 15.98 4.15
CA GLY A 728 -9.55 15.22 5.14
C GLY A 728 -9.50 15.86 6.52
N ILE A 729 -10.57 15.68 7.27
CA ILE A 729 -10.63 16.04 8.68
C ILE A 729 -11.16 14.86 9.49
N ALA A 730 -10.51 14.55 10.58
CA ALA A 730 -10.96 13.49 11.47
C ALA A 730 -11.14 13.98 12.90
N LYS A 731 -12.11 13.39 13.59
CA LYS A 731 -12.42 13.62 14.99
C LYS A 731 -12.36 12.30 15.75
N LYS A 732 -11.38 12.14 16.62
CA LYS A 732 -11.35 11.05 17.60
C LYS A 732 -12.32 11.33 18.75
N LEU A 733 -13.24 10.42 18.98
CA LEU A 733 -14.17 10.51 20.10
C LEU A 733 -13.49 10.07 21.41
N PRO A 734 -13.85 10.72 22.56
CA PRO A 734 -13.30 10.36 23.85
C PRO A 734 -13.68 8.92 24.25
N ARG A 735 -12.93 8.33 25.19
CA ARG A 735 -13.15 6.98 25.73
C ARG A 735 -13.22 5.90 24.65
N ASN A 736 -12.40 5.99 23.59
CA ASN A 736 -12.32 5.02 22.50
C ASN A 736 -13.67 4.71 21.80
N ARG A 737 -14.57 5.72 21.74
CA ARG A 737 -15.89 5.59 21.10
C ARG A 737 -15.81 5.61 19.57
N GLY A 738 -14.63 5.61 18.99
CA GLY A 738 -14.39 5.57 17.54
C GLY A 738 -13.91 6.90 16.97
N THR A 739 -13.88 6.98 15.65
CA THR A 739 -13.40 8.14 14.89
C THR A 739 -14.39 8.46 13.78
N PHE A 740 -14.82 9.71 13.69
CA PHE A 740 -15.47 10.23 12.49
C PHE A 740 -14.43 10.87 11.59
N GLN A 741 -14.58 10.68 10.30
CA GLN A 741 -13.70 11.26 9.29
C GLN A 741 -14.51 11.74 8.10
N LEU A 742 -14.30 12.96 7.71
CA LEU A 742 -14.75 13.54 6.45
C LEU A 742 -13.57 13.57 5.49
N SER A 743 -13.72 13.03 4.28
CA SER A 743 -12.71 13.04 3.24
C SER A 743 -13.24 13.61 1.94
N LEU A 744 -12.42 14.44 1.30
CA LEU A 744 -12.68 15.12 0.04
C LEU A 744 -11.53 14.80 -0.93
N PRO A 745 -11.64 13.75 -1.75
CA PRO A 745 -10.66 13.51 -2.81
C PRO A 745 -10.75 14.59 -3.88
N ASP A 746 -9.60 14.99 -4.41
CA ASP A 746 -9.45 15.98 -5.48
C ASP A 746 -10.25 17.28 -5.26
N VAL A 747 -9.95 17.99 -4.16
CA VAL A 747 -10.64 19.23 -3.80
C VAL A 747 -10.55 20.33 -4.86
N LEU A 748 -9.55 20.24 -5.75
CA LEU A 748 -9.38 21.19 -6.85
C LEU A 748 -10.16 20.76 -8.11
N ARG A 749 -10.75 19.57 -8.12
CA ARG A 749 -11.47 18.99 -9.26
C ARG A 749 -10.61 18.98 -10.53
N SER A 750 -9.35 18.62 -10.38
CA SER A 750 -8.30 18.75 -11.40
C SER A 750 -7.91 17.44 -12.08
N PHE A 751 -8.47 16.28 -11.62
CA PHE A 751 -8.05 14.98 -12.12
C PHE A 751 -8.54 14.72 -13.55
N GLY A 752 -7.74 15.17 -14.49
CA GLY A 752 -7.93 14.95 -15.92
C GLY A 752 -6.60 14.74 -16.61
N VAL A 753 -6.58 13.89 -17.63
CA VAL A 753 -5.38 13.54 -18.40
C VAL A 753 -5.53 14.00 -19.85
N HIS A 754 -4.67 14.91 -20.27
CA HIS A 754 -4.55 15.34 -21.65
C HIS A 754 -3.44 14.57 -22.36
N THR A 755 -3.81 13.85 -23.41
CA THR A 755 -2.88 13.05 -24.21
C THR A 755 -2.88 13.54 -25.65
N HIS A 756 -1.70 13.83 -26.17
CA HIS A 756 -1.47 14.02 -27.60
C HIS A 756 -1.01 12.67 -28.17
N ILE A 757 -1.91 11.98 -28.82
CA ILE A 757 -1.65 10.70 -29.51
C ILE A 757 -0.76 11.00 -30.71
N SER A 758 0.30 10.18 -30.92
CA SER A 758 1.30 10.45 -31.97
C SER A 758 2.13 11.72 -31.73
N GLY A 759 2.23 12.17 -30.49
CA GLY A 759 3.00 13.37 -30.16
C GLY A 759 4.52 13.24 -30.31
N MET A 760 5.03 12.02 -30.43
CA MET A 760 6.46 11.75 -30.65
C MET A 760 6.79 11.38 -32.09
N THR A 761 6.02 10.48 -32.70
CA THR A 761 6.24 9.96 -34.07
C THR A 761 4.89 9.55 -34.66
N PRO A 762 4.75 9.65 -36.00
CA PRO A 762 3.55 9.16 -36.68
C PRO A 762 3.31 7.66 -36.40
N ILE A 763 2.08 7.32 -36.09
CA ILE A 763 1.60 5.94 -35.96
C ILE A 763 0.79 5.54 -37.17
N VAL A 764 0.23 4.31 -37.16
CA VAL A 764 -0.65 3.85 -38.26
C VAL A 764 -1.74 4.87 -38.55
N PHE A 765 -2.09 5.02 -39.80
CA PHE A 765 -3.08 6.01 -40.30
C PHE A 765 -2.68 7.47 -40.11
N ASN A 766 -1.43 7.79 -39.78
CA ASN A 766 -0.97 9.16 -39.49
C ASN A 766 -1.90 9.90 -38.51
N ILE A 767 -2.35 9.22 -37.47
CA ILE A 767 -3.25 9.79 -36.46
C ILE A 767 -2.51 10.91 -35.72
N SER A 768 -3.13 12.07 -35.63
CA SER A 768 -2.70 13.17 -34.75
C SER A 768 -3.94 13.67 -34.00
N THR A 769 -4.06 13.26 -32.76
CA THR A 769 -5.29 13.44 -31.96
C THR A 769 -4.94 13.91 -30.57
N VAL A 770 -5.70 14.87 -30.06
CA VAL A 770 -5.68 15.26 -28.65
C VAL A 770 -6.90 14.64 -27.97
N ALA A 771 -6.65 13.89 -26.90
CA ALA A 771 -7.69 13.29 -26.07
C ALA A 771 -7.58 13.82 -24.65
N HIS A 772 -8.71 14.15 -24.03
CA HIS A 772 -8.82 14.58 -22.64
C HIS A 772 -9.76 13.65 -21.91
N TRP A 773 -9.22 12.87 -20.97
CA TRP A 773 -9.98 12.02 -20.07
C TRP A 773 -10.17 12.71 -18.72
N ARG A 774 -11.35 12.55 -18.10
CA ARG A 774 -11.69 13.11 -16.77
C ARG A 774 -12.30 12.05 -15.88
N ASP A 775 -11.83 11.97 -14.64
CA ASP A 775 -12.44 11.16 -13.59
C ASP A 775 -13.68 11.86 -12.99
N GLU A 776 -14.44 11.15 -12.17
CA GLU A 776 -15.62 11.66 -11.46
C GLU A 776 -15.30 12.94 -10.69
N SER A 777 -14.18 12.95 -9.97
CA SER A 777 -13.75 14.08 -9.15
C SER A 777 -13.55 15.37 -9.94
N ALA A 778 -13.24 15.28 -11.23
CA ALA A 778 -13.14 16.45 -12.11
C ALA A 778 -14.50 17.05 -12.49
N PHE A 779 -15.59 16.30 -12.38
CA PHE A 779 -16.96 16.78 -12.65
C PHE A 779 -17.69 17.16 -11.35
N TYR A 780 -17.51 16.36 -10.28
CA TYR A 780 -18.25 16.47 -9.02
C TYR A 780 -17.30 16.44 -7.84
N GLN A 781 -17.59 17.27 -6.83
CA GLN A 781 -16.91 17.15 -5.56
C GLN A 781 -17.38 15.88 -4.86
N VAL A 782 -16.50 14.93 -4.69
CA VAL A 782 -16.79 13.71 -3.92
C VAL A 782 -16.58 13.99 -2.45
N VAL A 783 -17.58 13.66 -1.62
CA VAL A 783 -17.53 13.80 -0.17
C VAL A 783 -17.85 12.46 0.45
N LYS A 784 -17.00 12.01 1.41
CA LYS A 784 -17.23 10.74 2.13
C LYS A 784 -17.13 10.99 3.63
N LEU A 785 -18.12 10.52 4.39
CA LEU A 785 -18.13 10.51 5.85
C LEU A 785 -17.98 9.06 6.32
N THR A 786 -16.97 8.82 7.14
CA THR A 786 -16.65 7.48 7.68
C THR A 786 -16.74 7.51 9.18
N TYR A 787 -17.37 6.52 9.77
CA TYR A 787 -17.26 6.17 11.17
C TYR A 787 -16.52 4.85 11.31
N SER A 788 -15.52 4.78 12.21
CA SER A 788 -14.79 3.56 12.50
C SER A 788 -14.59 3.37 14.00
N ARG A 789 -14.71 2.12 14.47
CA ARG A 789 -14.51 1.76 15.86
C ARG A 789 -13.93 0.35 15.99
N SER A 790 -12.98 0.22 16.95
CA SER A 790 -12.47 -1.07 17.38
C SER A 790 -13.00 -1.38 18.79
N PHE A 791 -13.44 -2.60 19.01
CA PHE A 791 -13.91 -3.15 20.27
C PHE A 791 -12.99 -4.29 20.69
N GLY A 792 -12.93 -4.56 22.01
CA GLY A 792 -12.16 -5.66 22.57
C GLY A 792 -10.78 -5.24 23.07
N LYS A 793 -10.15 -6.08 23.85
CA LYS A 793 -8.76 -5.99 24.28
C LYS A 793 -8.04 -7.19 23.70
N SER A 794 -7.00 -6.95 22.94
CA SER A 794 -5.93 -7.92 22.74
C SER A 794 -4.99 -7.73 23.94
N THR A 795 -4.89 -8.72 24.80
CA THR A 795 -3.73 -8.83 25.66
C THR A 795 -2.58 -9.21 24.76
N ALA A 796 -1.87 -8.20 24.28
CA ALA A 796 -0.56 -8.45 23.72
C ALA A 796 0.26 -9.08 24.87
N HIS A 797 0.38 -10.41 24.87
CA HIS A 797 1.54 -11.01 25.48
C HIS A 797 2.69 -10.36 24.73
N THR A 798 3.40 -9.49 25.42
CA THR A 798 4.77 -9.17 25.06
C THR A 798 5.56 -10.46 25.14
N LEU A 799 5.38 -11.33 24.14
CA LEU A 799 6.48 -12.13 23.69
C LEU A 799 7.57 -11.06 23.47
N LYS A 800 8.60 -11.08 24.34
CA LYS A 800 9.82 -10.35 24.08
C LYS A 800 10.16 -10.63 22.64
N ARG A 801 9.70 -9.77 21.75
CA ARG A 801 10.17 -9.70 20.41
C ARG A 801 11.66 -9.50 20.59
N SER A 802 12.42 -10.57 20.41
CA SER A 802 13.85 -10.38 20.23
C SER A 802 13.95 -9.31 19.16
N ASP A 803 14.78 -8.29 19.37
CA ASP A 803 15.01 -7.12 18.50
C ASP A 803 15.50 -7.48 17.08
N ASN A 804 15.04 -8.57 16.53
CA ASN A 804 15.40 -9.12 15.24
C ASN A 804 14.15 -9.19 14.32
N GLU A 805 13.50 -8.05 14.09
CA GLU A 805 12.55 -7.90 12.96
C GLU A 805 13.22 -8.25 11.61
N GLU A 806 14.55 -8.19 11.53
CA GLU A 806 15.31 -8.63 10.36
C GLU A 806 15.42 -10.15 10.25
N LYS A 807 15.32 -10.92 11.33
CA LYS A 807 15.35 -12.40 11.30
C LYS A 807 14.13 -13.00 10.61
N ASP A 808 12.96 -12.39 10.75
CA ASP A 808 11.73 -12.83 10.09
C ASP A 808 11.69 -12.44 8.60
N ARG A 809 12.65 -11.67 8.11
CA ARG A 809 12.74 -11.15 6.73
C ARG A 809 13.76 -11.87 5.85
N ILE A 810 14.39 -12.90 6.34
CA ILE A 810 15.21 -13.80 5.53
C ILE A 810 14.32 -14.86 4.82
N LYS A 811 13.02 -14.76 4.96
CA LYS A 811 12.04 -15.60 4.27
C LYS A 811 11.83 -15.20 2.83
#